data_f6717ae4f29230e41ec7a92bdf272685
#
_entry.id   f6717ae4f29230e41ec7a92bdf272685
#
_cell.length_a   1.000
_cell.length_b   1.000
_cell.length_c   1.000
_cell.angle_alpha   90.00
_cell.angle_beta   90.00
_cell.angle_gamma   90.00
#
_symmetry.space_group_name_H-M   'P 1'
#
loop_
_entity.id
_entity.type
_entity.pdbx_description
1 polymer ?
#
loop_
_entity_poly.entity_id
_entity_poly.type
_entity_poly.pdbx_seq_one_letter_code
_entity_poly.pdbx_strand_id
1 'polypeptide(L)'
;MKLMILDGNSVINRAFYGVRPLTTRDGLYTNAIYGFLNILEKERSEEKPDALCVAFDLHAPTFRHLRYDGYKATRHPMPEELAMQMPVMKQVLAAMNIPVYACEGWEADDVLGTVGRLCEEAGWDCAILTGDRDSLQLVDEHVSVRLVHTQGGQTRTERYTPDVFRAEYGLEPKRLIDLKALMGDSSDNIPGVAGVGPKTANDLLKRFGTLDGVYANLSRENMKGKLFDKLENGRESAYLSYELATIRCDAPIDFTPENNLIRPPKRRALYDLFTTLEFQRLIDRYGLRSAALEQDESEEPAQPVTGSCTLLDVQTPEQAQPLLSGVTLSIAAADDLSMLVAAPHMDGPDQTAYVLRRETLGTDFVPLLQRLFAADVPKTVHDSKPLLRALLALGVEPAGIVFDTAVAAYLLDATRGAYALPQLAQDYLHIPPADEASLPQESVLAIRTACIDGLTEELGKRLREQGMQPLFENIELPLCPVLAQMEHDGILVDAQALHDFGEMLSERIDACESLIFGYAGETFNLNSTRQLGVFLFETLGLPPVKKTKSGYSTNAEVLEKLRDRHPAVQAIMDYRMLTKLKSTYADGLQKVIGPDGRIRTTFQNTVTATGRLSSTDPNLQNIPVRTELGSEIRRMFVPRPGWVLVDADYSQIELRVLAHIADDTRMQEAFRSGEDFHAVTASQVFGVPLESVTPLMRRHAKAVNFGIVYGISEFSLAQDIGVSRAEAKAYIDSYLEKYSGVRAYMHDIKETAREKGYVETIFGRRRAIPEIKSSNFNVRSGAERIALNTPVQGSAADIIKLAMVRVFHALEGLQARLLLQVHDELIVECPQEEAQQVMQIVTNEMEHAAALRVPLVAEAKQGESWYAAK
;
A
#
# COMPACT_ATOMS: atom_id res chain seq x y z
N MET A 1 -38.86 20.60 -4.84
CA MET A 1 -37.42 20.56 -4.93
C MET A 1 -36.87 19.98 -3.64
N LYS A 2 -35.67 19.40 -3.70
CA LYS A 2 -35.07 18.73 -2.53
C LYS A 2 -33.69 19.31 -2.23
N LEU A 3 -33.42 19.67 -0.99
CA LEU A 3 -32.11 20.05 -0.50
C LEU A 3 -31.51 18.89 0.33
N MET A 4 -30.23 18.63 0.19
CA MET A 4 -29.48 17.77 1.10
C MET A 4 -28.48 18.60 1.90
N ILE A 5 -28.54 18.50 3.23
CA ILE A 5 -27.57 19.11 4.12
C ILE A 5 -26.78 18.04 4.88
N LEU A 6 -25.49 18.19 4.99
CA LEU A 6 -24.60 17.29 5.71
C LEU A 6 -24.17 17.88 7.05
N ASP A 7 -24.19 17.08 8.08
CA ASP A 7 -23.43 17.32 9.30
C ASP A 7 -21.96 17.04 9.04
N GLY A 8 -21.21 18.11 8.77
CA GLY A 8 -19.82 18.03 8.36
C GLY A 8 -18.93 17.37 9.41
N ASN A 9 -19.14 17.70 10.68
CA ASN A 9 -18.34 17.16 11.78
C ASN A 9 -18.60 15.66 11.99
N SER A 10 -19.86 15.26 11.99
CA SER A 10 -20.22 13.86 12.18
C SER A 10 -19.76 12.98 11.01
N VAL A 11 -19.96 13.43 9.77
CA VAL A 11 -19.57 12.67 8.56
C VAL A 11 -18.05 12.56 8.42
N ILE A 12 -17.29 13.65 8.67
CA ILE A 12 -15.83 13.62 8.56
C ILE A 12 -15.19 12.78 9.66
N ASN A 13 -15.72 12.80 10.88
CA ASN A 13 -15.26 11.91 11.94
C ASN A 13 -15.46 10.43 11.57
N ARG A 14 -16.63 10.08 11.03
CA ARG A 14 -16.87 8.70 10.56
C ARG A 14 -15.96 8.30 9.43
N ALA A 15 -15.71 9.19 8.50
CA ALA A 15 -14.76 8.98 7.41
C ALA A 15 -13.35 8.73 7.93
N PHE A 16 -12.90 9.52 8.90
CA PHE A 16 -11.58 9.39 9.53
C PHE A 16 -11.36 8.01 10.16
N TYR A 17 -12.32 7.51 10.94
CA TYR A 17 -12.22 6.18 11.56
C TYR A 17 -12.63 5.02 10.63
N GLY A 18 -13.36 5.31 9.56
CA GLY A 18 -13.86 4.31 8.60
C GLY A 18 -12.87 3.99 7.48
N VAL A 19 -11.98 4.90 7.15
CA VAL A 19 -10.95 4.74 6.11
C VAL A 19 -9.59 4.55 6.77
N ARG A 20 -8.78 3.62 6.24
CA ARG A 20 -7.40 3.47 6.72
C ARG A 20 -6.64 4.79 6.59
N PRO A 21 -5.69 5.08 7.48
CA PRO A 21 -4.86 6.27 7.33
C PRO A 21 -4.26 6.35 5.93
N LEU A 22 -4.50 7.47 5.26
CA LEU A 22 -3.91 7.85 3.99
C LEU A 22 -3.17 9.17 4.22
N THR A 23 -1.97 9.28 3.70
CA THR A 23 -1.15 10.48 3.77
C THR A 23 -0.63 10.83 2.38
N THR A 24 -0.48 12.12 2.11
CA THR A 24 0.32 12.59 0.97
C THR A 24 1.80 12.37 1.27
N ARG A 25 2.65 12.51 0.27
CA ARG A 25 4.12 12.43 0.41
C ARG A 25 4.67 13.43 1.42
N ASP A 26 4.05 14.61 1.51
CA ASP A 26 4.43 15.66 2.46
C ASP A 26 3.89 15.42 3.87
N GLY A 27 3.25 14.27 4.10
CA GLY A 27 2.77 13.85 5.41
C GLY A 27 1.41 14.44 5.83
N LEU A 28 0.67 15.08 4.91
CA LEU A 28 -0.70 15.52 5.16
C LEU A 28 -1.64 14.30 5.19
N TYR A 29 -2.36 14.11 6.27
CA TYR A 29 -3.40 13.08 6.35
C TYR A 29 -4.58 13.45 5.44
N THR A 30 -5.10 12.48 4.68
CA THR A 30 -6.13 12.71 3.66
C THR A 30 -7.31 11.74 3.74
N ASN A 31 -7.23 10.72 4.61
CA ASN A 31 -8.24 9.66 4.74
C ASN A 31 -9.63 10.18 5.09
N ALA A 32 -9.74 11.22 5.94
CA ALA A 32 -11.02 11.80 6.32
C ALA A 32 -11.69 12.52 5.13
N ILE A 33 -10.91 13.31 4.38
CA ILE A 33 -11.39 14.02 3.19
C ILE A 33 -11.83 13.00 2.13
N TYR A 34 -10.99 11.99 1.84
CA TYR A 34 -11.31 10.94 0.87
C TYR A 34 -12.59 10.17 1.24
N GLY A 35 -12.71 9.78 2.50
CA GLY A 35 -13.88 9.08 3.01
C GLY A 35 -15.15 9.94 2.98
N PHE A 36 -15.03 11.22 3.34
CA PHE A 36 -16.13 12.20 3.29
C PHE A 36 -16.67 12.34 1.87
N LEU A 37 -15.79 12.55 0.89
CA LEU A 37 -16.16 12.69 -0.51
C LEU A 37 -16.84 11.43 -1.07
N ASN A 38 -16.38 10.24 -0.67
CA ASN A 38 -17.03 8.99 -1.08
C ASN A 38 -18.42 8.83 -0.47
N ILE A 39 -18.62 9.23 0.80
CA ILE A 39 -19.95 9.24 1.44
C ILE A 39 -20.85 10.25 0.73
N LEU A 40 -20.37 11.47 0.51
CA LEU A 40 -21.10 12.54 -0.17
C LEU A 40 -21.60 12.10 -1.56
N GLU A 41 -20.71 11.55 -2.40
CA GLU A 41 -21.06 11.14 -3.75
C GLU A 41 -22.05 9.97 -3.78
N LYS A 42 -21.89 9.01 -2.86
CA LYS A 42 -22.85 7.92 -2.71
C LYS A 42 -24.24 8.46 -2.40
N GLU A 43 -24.36 9.29 -1.36
CA GLU A 43 -25.62 9.80 -0.89
C GLU A 43 -26.26 10.77 -1.90
N ARG A 44 -25.44 11.58 -2.58
CA ARG A 44 -25.87 12.45 -3.68
C ARG A 44 -26.46 11.62 -4.85
N SER A 45 -25.84 10.49 -5.18
CA SER A 45 -26.34 9.61 -6.25
C SER A 45 -27.66 8.92 -5.90
N GLU A 46 -27.87 8.60 -4.60
CA GLU A 46 -29.09 7.96 -4.10
C GLU A 46 -30.26 8.95 -3.92
N GLU A 47 -30.00 10.11 -3.30
CA GLU A 47 -31.04 11.11 -3.00
C GLU A 47 -31.37 12.04 -4.17
N LYS A 48 -30.41 12.25 -5.08
CA LYS A 48 -30.54 13.16 -6.24
C LYS A 48 -31.10 14.53 -5.85
N PRO A 49 -30.44 15.26 -4.92
CA PRO A 49 -30.91 16.56 -4.48
C PRO A 49 -30.72 17.62 -5.56
N ASP A 50 -31.58 18.64 -5.56
CA ASP A 50 -31.49 19.83 -6.39
C ASP A 50 -30.48 20.84 -5.81
N ALA A 51 -30.37 20.86 -4.47
CA ALA A 51 -29.49 21.77 -3.71
C ALA A 51 -28.68 20.97 -2.66
N LEU A 52 -27.49 21.51 -2.31
CA LEU A 52 -26.55 20.84 -1.42
C LEU A 52 -25.76 21.85 -0.59
N CYS A 53 -25.66 21.61 0.73
CA CYS A 53 -24.80 22.37 1.62
C CYS A 53 -24.27 21.53 2.79
N VAL A 54 -23.32 22.07 3.57
CA VAL A 54 -22.70 21.39 4.71
C VAL A 54 -22.70 22.32 5.92
N ALA A 55 -23.05 21.79 7.10
CA ALA A 55 -22.94 22.51 8.37
C ALA A 55 -21.69 22.04 9.16
N PHE A 56 -20.97 22.98 9.77
CA PHE A 56 -19.83 22.68 10.66
C PHE A 56 -19.96 23.43 11.99
N ASP A 57 -19.49 22.80 13.06
CA ASP A 57 -19.29 23.46 14.36
C ASP A 57 -18.14 24.48 14.29
N LEU A 58 -18.26 25.54 15.08
CA LEU A 58 -17.17 26.46 15.38
C LEU A 58 -16.53 26.15 16.72
N HIS A 59 -15.26 26.49 16.90
CA HIS A 59 -14.53 26.38 18.17
C HIS A 59 -14.89 27.53 19.10
N ALA A 60 -16.18 27.67 19.44
CA ALA A 60 -16.68 28.67 20.37
C ALA A 60 -17.67 28.01 21.34
N PRO A 61 -17.76 28.48 22.59
CA PRO A 61 -18.79 28.03 23.52
C PRO A 61 -20.19 28.31 22.96
N THR A 62 -21.04 27.29 22.98
CA THR A 62 -22.45 27.45 22.57
C THR A 62 -23.33 27.79 23.73
N PHE A 63 -24.60 28.20 23.48
CA PHE A 63 -25.55 28.50 24.54
C PHE A 63 -25.75 27.32 25.52
N ARG A 64 -25.54 26.06 25.10
CA ARG A 64 -25.58 24.88 25.97
C ARG A 64 -24.42 24.84 26.96
N HIS A 65 -23.21 25.21 26.52
CA HIS A 65 -22.05 25.36 27.43
C HIS A 65 -22.26 26.46 28.47
N LEU A 66 -22.88 27.57 28.06
CA LEU A 66 -23.19 28.66 28.98
C LEU A 66 -24.30 28.27 29.99
N ARG A 67 -25.16 27.33 29.61
CA ARG A 67 -26.27 26.84 30.43
C ARG A 67 -25.88 25.75 31.40
N TYR A 68 -24.91 24.90 31.05
CA TYR A 68 -24.47 23.77 31.86
C TYR A 68 -22.99 23.47 31.64
N ASP A 69 -22.16 23.74 32.66
CA ASP A 69 -20.69 23.54 32.60
C ASP A 69 -20.27 22.09 32.31
N GLY A 70 -21.13 21.13 32.66
CA GLY A 70 -20.90 19.71 32.39
C GLY A 70 -21.14 19.28 30.94
N TYR A 71 -21.73 20.13 30.11
CA TYR A 71 -22.11 19.77 28.73
C TYR A 71 -20.87 19.40 27.88
N LYS A 72 -20.87 18.21 27.31
CA LYS A 72 -19.77 17.64 26.49
C LYS A 72 -18.38 17.59 27.18
N ALA A 73 -18.32 17.77 28.51
CA ALA A 73 -17.05 17.81 29.27
C ALA A 73 -16.26 16.50 29.23
N THR A 74 -16.88 15.40 28.87
CA THR A 74 -16.25 14.06 28.73
C THR A 74 -15.73 13.77 27.34
N ARG A 75 -15.95 14.66 26.36
CA ARG A 75 -15.48 14.46 24.98
C ARG A 75 -13.97 14.66 24.89
N HIS A 76 -13.29 13.73 24.23
CA HIS A 76 -11.89 13.89 23.90
C HIS A 76 -11.67 14.95 22.80
N PRO A 77 -10.56 15.68 22.83
CA PRO A 77 -10.22 16.62 21.77
C PRO A 77 -10.08 15.91 20.42
N MET A 78 -10.31 16.66 19.34
CA MET A 78 -10.12 16.16 17.98
C MET A 78 -8.66 15.71 17.77
N PRO A 79 -8.41 14.50 17.19
CA PRO A 79 -7.06 14.08 16.84
C PRO A 79 -6.37 15.08 15.91
N GLU A 80 -5.07 15.29 16.09
CA GLU A 80 -4.29 16.23 15.27
C GLU A 80 -4.35 15.87 13.79
N GLU A 81 -4.33 14.57 13.48
CA GLU A 81 -4.42 14.04 12.11
C GLU A 81 -5.76 14.37 11.44
N LEU A 82 -6.82 14.54 12.20
CA LEU A 82 -8.11 15.00 11.69
C LEU A 82 -8.16 16.54 11.62
N ALA A 83 -7.65 17.22 12.65
CA ALA A 83 -7.67 18.68 12.74
C ALA A 83 -6.97 19.33 11.54
N MET A 84 -5.84 18.77 11.07
CA MET A 84 -5.12 19.27 9.88
C MET A 84 -5.92 19.11 8.59
N GLN A 85 -6.84 18.17 8.51
CA GLN A 85 -7.67 17.94 7.32
C GLN A 85 -8.86 18.90 7.22
N MET A 86 -9.29 19.51 8.33
CA MET A 86 -10.47 20.38 8.36
C MET A 86 -10.36 21.63 7.46
N PRO A 87 -9.26 22.41 7.49
CA PRO A 87 -9.11 23.56 6.57
C PRO A 87 -9.12 23.13 5.10
N VAL A 88 -8.45 22.02 4.78
CA VAL A 88 -8.36 21.50 3.41
C VAL A 88 -9.73 21.01 2.94
N MET A 89 -10.50 20.32 3.80
CA MET A 89 -11.86 19.91 3.50
C MET A 89 -12.75 21.10 3.10
N LYS A 90 -12.64 22.21 3.82
CA LYS A 90 -13.39 23.42 3.50
C LYS A 90 -12.97 24.03 2.14
N GLN A 91 -11.68 23.97 1.79
CA GLN A 91 -11.19 24.38 0.47
C GLN A 91 -11.75 23.48 -0.65
N VAL A 92 -11.78 22.16 -0.42
CA VAL A 92 -12.37 21.20 -1.37
C VAL A 92 -13.85 21.49 -1.58
N LEU A 93 -14.64 21.70 -0.51
CA LEU A 93 -16.05 22.06 -0.62
C LEU A 93 -16.26 23.37 -1.39
N ALA A 94 -15.44 24.39 -1.13
CA ALA A 94 -15.47 25.67 -1.86
C ALA A 94 -15.13 25.50 -3.36
N ALA A 95 -14.15 24.63 -3.71
CA ALA A 95 -13.84 24.30 -5.09
C ALA A 95 -14.97 23.48 -5.75
N MET A 96 -15.69 22.67 -4.98
CA MET A 96 -16.89 21.95 -5.45
C MET A 96 -18.14 22.82 -5.58
N ASN A 97 -18.06 24.14 -5.25
CA ASN A 97 -19.20 25.05 -5.15
C ASN A 97 -20.28 24.58 -4.17
N ILE A 98 -19.87 23.92 -3.07
CA ILE A 98 -20.78 23.49 -2.00
C ILE A 98 -20.71 24.52 -0.86
N PRO A 99 -21.81 25.23 -0.56
CA PRO A 99 -21.87 26.20 0.53
C PRO A 99 -21.67 25.53 1.89
N VAL A 100 -20.97 26.24 2.78
CA VAL A 100 -20.69 25.79 4.15
C VAL A 100 -21.32 26.77 5.13
N TYR A 101 -22.09 26.27 6.07
CA TYR A 101 -22.73 27.05 7.12
C TYR A 101 -22.15 26.74 8.50
N ALA A 102 -21.94 27.75 9.27
CA ALA A 102 -21.57 27.69 10.69
C ALA A 102 -22.07 28.95 11.39
N CYS A 103 -22.45 28.86 12.66
CA CYS A 103 -22.97 29.99 13.40
C CYS A 103 -22.31 30.05 14.79
N GLU A 104 -21.74 31.19 15.16
CA GLU A 104 -21.11 31.40 16.47
C GLU A 104 -22.15 31.33 17.61
N GLY A 105 -21.81 30.56 18.65
CA GLY A 105 -22.73 30.35 19.78
C GLY A 105 -23.76 29.23 19.56
N TRP A 106 -23.80 28.62 18.39
CA TRP A 106 -24.69 27.53 17.97
C TRP A 106 -23.91 26.29 17.54
N GLU A 107 -24.56 25.14 17.59
CA GLU A 107 -24.01 23.90 17.11
C GLU A 107 -24.44 23.59 15.66
N ALA A 108 -23.69 22.73 14.96
CA ALA A 108 -24.05 22.28 13.61
C ALA A 108 -25.48 21.71 13.59
N ASP A 109 -25.90 20.98 14.63
CA ASP A 109 -27.26 20.42 14.74
C ASP A 109 -28.34 21.49 14.70
N ASP A 110 -28.12 22.65 15.34
CA ASP A 110 -29.06 23.77 15.33
C ASP A 110 -29.12 24.41 13.93
N VAL A 111 -27.99 24.43 13.20
CA VAL A 111 -27.97 24.87 11.81
C VAL A 111 -28.77 23.88 10.95
N LEU A 112 -28.59 22.55 11.16
CA LEU A 112 -29.35 21.50 10.43
C LEU A 112 -30.87 21.68 10.67
N GLY A 113 -31.28 21.90 11.92
CA GLY A 113 -32.66 22.13 12.27
C GLY A 113 -33.24 23.41 11.65
N THR A 114 -32.44 24.49 11.63
CA THR A 114 -32.81 25.78 11.03
C THR A 114 -33.01 25.66 9.52
N VAL A 115 -32.06 24.98 8.83
CA VAL A 115 -32.15 24.72 7.38
C VAL A 115 -33.38 23.86 7.08
N GLY A 116 -33.65 22.81 7.87
CA GLY A 116 -34.82 21.97 7.71
C GLY A 116 -36.12 22.79 7.72
N ARG A 117 -36.26 23.65 8.73
CA ARG A 117 -37.44 24.56 8.89
C ARG A 117 -37.54 25.56 7.73
N LEU A 118 -36.43 26.17 7.31
CA LEU A 118 -36.44 27.14 6.19
C LEU A 118 -36.75 26.45 4.85
N CYS A 119 -36.39 25.21 4.67
CA CYS A 119 -36.79 24.42 3.50
C CYS A 119 -38.29 24.15 3.53
N GLU A 120 -38.83 23.72 4.64
CA GLU A 120 -40.29 23.53 4.81
C GLU A 120 -41.08 24.82 4.50
N GLU A 121 -40.66 25.96 5.07
CA GLU A 121 -41.26 27.27 4.82
C GLU A 121 -41.22 27.69 3.33
N ALA A 122 -40.18 27.26 2.63
CA ALA A 122 -40.04 27.50 1.20
C ALA A 122 -40.74 26.44 0.31
N GLY A 123 -41.37 25.40 0.91
CA GLY A 123 -42.02 24.33 0.21
C GLY A 123 -41.05 23.31 -0.44
N TRP A 124 -39.86 23.16 0.16
CA TRP A 124 -38.86 22.17 -0.26
C TRP A 124 -38.77 21.00 0.73
N ASP A 125 -38.42 19.83 0.21
CA ASP A 125 -38.01 18.70 1.06
C ASP A 125 -36.56 18.87 1.50
N CYS A 126 -36.23 18.42 2.72
CA CYS A 126 -34.88 18.42 3.26
C CYS A 126 -34.42 17.03 3.64
N ALA A 127 -33.24 16.61 3.19
CA ALA A 127 -32.57 15.38 3.61
C ALA A 127 -31.33 15.73 4.44
N ILE A 128 -31.34 15.40 5.73
CA ILE A 128 -30.22 15.62 6.64
C ILE A 128 -29.34 14.38 6.67
N LEU A 129 -28.08 14.48 6.28
CA LEU A 129 -27.10 13.41 6.36
C LEU A 129 -26.22 13.60 7.61
N THR A 130 -26.37 12.73 8.57
CA THR A 130 -25.61 12.77 9.83
C THR A 130 -25.30 11.36 10.37
N GLY A 131 -24.38 11.23 11.27
CA GLY A 131 -24.18 10.03 12.08
C GLY A 131 -24.73 10.17 13.49
N ASP A 132 -25.34 11.30 13.81
CA ASP A 132 -25.92 11.57 15.14
C ASP A 132 -27.41 11.24 15.17
N ARG A 133 -27.81 10.43 16.15
CA ARG A 133 -29.21 10.06 16.37
C ARG A 133 -30.05 11.20 16.90
N ASP A 134 -29.43 12.26 17.42
CA ASP A 134 -30.15 13.40 17.96
C ASP A 134 -30.91 14.16 16.92
N SER A 135 -30.38 14.23 15.71
CA SER A 135 -31.03 14.81 14.55
C SER A 135 -32.32 14.09 14.15
N LEU A 136 -32.62 12.87 14.68
CA LEU A 136 -33.88 12.18 14.45
C LEU A 136 -35.11 12.94 15.03
N GLN A 137 -34.92 13.86 15.99
CA GLN A 137 -35.96 14.74 16.49
C GLN A 137 -36.49 15.73 15.44
N LEU A 138 -35.70 15.95 14.34
CA LEU A 138 -36.03 16.87 13.26
C LEU A 138 -36.90 16.21 12.17
N VAL A 139 -37.09 14.90 12.24
CA VAL A 139 -37.83 14.15 11.21
C VAL A 139 -39.32 14.57 11.23
N ASP A 140 -39.83 14.97 10.06
CA ASP A 140 -41.24 15.26 9.82
C ASP A 140 -41.65 14.91 8.39
N GLU A 141 -42.77 15.45 7.90
CA GLU A 141 -43.26 15.12 6.54
C GLU A 141 -42.38 15.70 5.42
N HIS A 142 -41.61 16.76 5.70
CA HIS A 142 -40.70 17.44 4.75
C HIS A 142 -39.24 17.18 5.05
N VAL A 143 -38.88 16.86 6.30
CA VAL A 143 -37.49 16.60 6.73
C VAL A 143 -37.28 15.12 6.97
N SER A 144 -36.38 14.51 6.23
CA SER A 144 -35.90 13.14 6.46
C SER A 144 -34.46 13.13 6.93
N VAL A 145 -34.09 12.16 7.78
CA VAL A 145 -32.70 11.99 8.26
C VAL A 145 -32.11 10.72 7.65
N ARG A 146 -30.94 10.86 7.05
CA ARG A 146 -30.11 9.76 6.57
C ARG A 146 -29.02 9.52 7.61
N LEU A 147 -29.23 8.49 8.41
CA LEU A 147 -28.33 8.15 9.52
C LEU A 147 -27.22 7.25 9.02
N VAL A 148 -25.99 7.77 9.02
CA VAL A 148 -24.78 7.01 8.65
C VAL A 148 -24.30 6.23 9.87
N HIS A 149 -24.12 4.93 9.73
CA HIS A 149 -23.52 4.09 10.77
C HIS A 149 -22.54 3.08 10.19
N THR A 150 -21.55 2.70 10.99
CA THR A 150 -20.56 1.70 10.60
C THR A 150 -20.82 0.42 11.37
N GLN A 151 -21.18 -0.65 10.65
CA GLN A 151 -21.39 -1.97 11.23
C GLN A 151 -20.46 -2.97 10.56
N GLY A 152 -19.61 -3.60 11.35
CA GLY A 152 -18.69 -4.63 10.84
C GLY A 152 -17.68 -4.10 9.80
N GLY A 153 -17.27 -2.84 9.88
CA GLY A 153 -16.31 -2.20 8.96
C GLY A 153 -16.92 -1.77 7.60
N GLN A 154 -18.25 -1.83 7.47
CA GLN A 154 -18.98 -1.27 6.32
C GLN A 154 -19.82 -0.08 6.78
N THR A 155 -19.73 1.03 6.03
CA THR A 155 -20.59 2.20 6.23
C THR A 155 -21.92 1.95 5.54
N ARG A 156 -23.00 2.01 6.31
CA ARG A 156 -24.38 1.90 5.84
C ARG A 156 -25.12 3.17 6.18
N THR A 157 -26.12 3.49 5.40
CA THR A 157 -27.02 4.62 5.62
C THR A 157 -28.43 4.12 5.73
N GLU A 158 -29.15 4.53 6.77
CA GLU A 158 -30.57 4.25 6.96
C GLU A 158 -31.37 5.55 6.84
N ARG A 159 -32.48 5.50 6.12
CA ARG A 159 -33.37 6.65 5.94
C ARG A 159 -34.47 6.60 6.96
N TYR A 160 -34.55 7.65 7.79
CA TYR A 160 -35.61 7.85 8.77
C TYR A 160 -36.63 8.84 8.24
N THR A 161 -37.88 8.35 8.16
CA THR A 161 -39.10 9.09 7.95
C THR A 161 -39.94 8.98 9.22
N PRO A 162 -41.05 9.74 9.39
CA PRO A 162 -41.92 9.61 10.57
C PRO A 162 -42.38 8.17 10.80
N ASP A 163 -42.69 7.43 9.75
CA ASP A 163 -43.16 6.04 9.86
C ASP A 163 -42.09 5.09 10.34
N VAL A 164 -40.84 5.22 9.81
CA VAL A 164 -39.71 4.41 10.24
C VAL A 164 -39.38 4.69 11.71
N PHE A 165 -39.39 5.96 12.11
CA PHE A 165 -39.14 6.34 13.50
C PHE A 165 -40.21 5.78 14.44
N ARG A 166 -41.53 5.91 14.06
CA ARG A 166 -42.64 5.34 14.83
C ARG A 166 -42.53 3.82 14.98
N ALA A 167 -42.12 3.14 13.93
CA ALA A 167 -41.92 1.69 13.96
C ALA A 167 -40.82 1.26 14.92
N GLU A 168 -39.72 2.01 15.00
CA GLU A 168 -38.57 1.68 15.85
C GLU A 168 -38.78 2.10 17.30
N TYR A 169 -39.23 3.35 17.54
CA TYR A 169 -39.32 3.91 18.88
C TYR A 169 -40.71 3.80 19.51
N GLY A 170 -41.74 3.64 18.69
CA GLY A 170 -43.14 3.68 19.14
C GLY A 170 -43.57 5.04 19.64
N LEU A 171 -42.93 6.10 19.21
CA LEU A 171 -43.15 7.53 19.61
C LEU A 171 -43.14 8.39 18.34
N GLU A 172 -43.64 9.64 18.45
CA GLU A 172 -43.41 10.64 17.41
C GLU A 172 -41.97 11.19 17.46
N PRO A 173 -41.34 11.57 16.31
CA PRO A 173 -39.94 12.03 16.29
C PRO A 173 -39.61 13.13 17.31
N LYS A 174 -40.45 14.14 17.46
CA LYS A 174 -40.26 15.21 18.46
C LYS A 174 -40.22 14.70 19.90
N ARG A 175 -40.74 13.50 20.20
CA ARG A 175 -40.69 12.88 21.54
C ARG A 175 -39.32 12.33 21.91
N LEU A 176 -38.36 12.32 20.98
CA LEU A 176 -36.97 11.99 21.27
C LEU A 176 -36.38 12.96 22.29
N ILE A 177 -36.77 14.24 22.27
CA ILE A 177 -36.35 15.25 23.22
C ILE A 177 -36.83 14.86 24.64
N ASP A 178 -38.13 14.53 24.77
CA ASP A 178 -38.71 14.10 26.03
C ASP A 178 -38.05 12.81 26.54
N LEU A 179 -37.73 11.89 25.64
CA LEU A 179 -37.03 10.64 25.98
C LEU A 179 -35.66 10.93 26.59
N LYS A 180 -34.87 11.77 25.93
CA LYS A 180 -33.55 12.19 26.44
C LYS A 180 -33.63 13.02 27.70
N ALA A 181 -34.65 13.85 27.86
CA ALA A 181 -34.88 14.59 29.07
C ALA A 181 -35.07 13.69 30.31
N LEU A 182 -35.72 12.54 30.13
CA LEU A 182 -35.94 11.58 31.22
C LEU A 182 -34.72 10.65 31.44
N MET A 183 -34.12 10.09 30.36
CA MET A 183 -33.07 9.09 30.51
C MET A 183 -31.65 9.67 30.56
N GLY A 184 -31.46 10.93 30.16
CA GLY A 184 -30.16 11.55 29.96
C GLY A 184 -29.48 11.10 28.66
N ASP A 185 -28.29 11.66 28.43
CA ASP A 185 -27.37 11.25 27.37
C ASP A 185 -25.94 11.23 27.86
N SER A 186 -25.32 10.06 27.87
CA SER A 186 -23.93 9.90 28.32
C SER A 186 -22.90 10.43 27.33
N SER A 187 -23.25 10.54 26.03
CA SER A 187 -22.34 11.05 25.01
C SER A 187 -22.11 12.56 25.13
N ASP A 188 -23.18 13.30 25.49
CA ASP A 188 -23.14 14.75 25.67
C ASP A 188 -23.16 15.17 27.15
N ASN A 189 -23.04 14.17 28.02
CA ASN A 189 -23.08 14.37 29.49
C ASN A 189 -24.35 15.11 29.94
N ILE A 190 -25.50 14.78 29.32
CA ILE A 190 -26.81 15.29 29.71
C ILE A 190 -27.34 14.42 30.86
N PRO A 191 -27.68 15.01 32.03
CA PRO A 191 -27.89 14.25 33.26
C PRO A 191 -29.14 13.37 33.29
N GLY A 192 -30.24 13.79 32.67
CA GLY A 192 -31.53 13.11 32.77
C GLY A 192 -32.05 13.02 34.22
N VAL A 193 -32.96 12.06 34.47
CA VAL A 193 -33.44 11.71 35.82
C VAL A 193 -32.65 10.50 36.33
N ALA A 194 -31.95 10.68 37.44
CA ALA A 194 -31.08 9.64 38.00
C ALA A 194 -31.81 8.30 38.23
N GLY A 195 -31.36 7.25 37.60
CA GLY A 195 -31.92 5.91 37.65
C GLY A 195 -33.21 5.68 36.86
N VAL A 196 -33.52 6.54 35.89
CA VAL A 196 -34.52 6.34 34.86
C VAL A 196 -33.77 5.95 33.57
N GLY A 197 -33.91 4.72 33.13
CA GLY A 197 -33.26 4.21 31.93
C GLY A 197 -34.19 4.26 30.70
N PRO A 198 -33.67 3.92 29.48
CA PRO A 198 -34.39 4.06 28.19
C PRO A 198 -35.76 3.38 28.18
N LYS A 199 -35.86 2.17 28.73
CA LYS A 199 -37.13 1.43 28.78
C LYS A 199 -38.17 2.12 29.62
N THR A 200 -37.80 2.59 30.85
CA THR A 200 -38.69 3.28 31.76
C THR A 200 -39.12 4.62 31.17
N ALA A 201 -38.22 5.38 30.59
CA ALA A 201 -38.52 6.65 29.94
C ALA A 201 -39.48 6.47 28.76
N ASN A 202 -39.27 5.47 27.92
CA ASN A 202 -40.12 5.16 26.77
C ASN A 202 -41.52 4.72 27.23
N ASP A 203 -41.63 3.87 28.25
CA ASP A 203 -42.90 3.43 28.82
C ASP A 203 -43.69 4.62 29.41
N LEU A 204 -43.00 5.56 30.05
CA LEU A 204 -43.62 6.79 30.57
C LEU A 204 -44.16 7.68 29.44
N LEU A 205 -43.43 7.87 28.39
CA LEU A 205 -43.85 8.67 27.23
C LEU A 205 -44.99 8.04 26.45
N LYS A 206 -44.99 6.73 26.27
CA LYS A 206 -46.12 6.00 25.68
C LYS A 206 -47.41 6.15 26.48
N ARG A 207 -47.29 6.29 27.80
CA ARG A 207 -48.44 6.42 28.68
C ARG A 207 -48.91 7.86 28.83
N PHE A 208 -47.99 8.83 28.93
CA PHE A 208 -48.31 10.22 29.28
C PHE A 208 -48.01 11.24 28.18
N GLY A 209 -47.47 10.82 27.05
CA GLY A 209 -47.26 11.58 25.83
C GLY A 209 -46.00 12.47 25.85
N THR A 210 -45.81 13.30 26.82
CA THR A 210 -44.74 14.31 26.92
C THR A 210 -44.10 14.35 28.30
N LEU A 211 -42.95 15.03 28.41
CA LEU A 211 -42.33 15.31 29.71
C LEU A 211 -43.32 16.03 30.66
N ASP A 212 -43.99 17.08 30.16
CA ASP A 212 -45.01 17.78 30.91
C ASP A 212 -46.17 16.86 31.30
N GLY A 213 -46.59 15.97 30.40
CA GLY A 213 -47.60 14.97 30.68
C GLY A 213 -47.21 14.00 31.80
N VAL A 214 -45.93 13.58 31.81
CA VAL A 214 -45.39 12.75 32.90
C VAL A 214 -45.45 13.49 34.23
N TYR A 215 -45.02 14.76 34.30
CA TYR A 215 -45.01 15.55 35.53
C TYR A 215 -46.39 16.06 35.96
N ALA A 216 -47.35 16.32 35.03
CA ALA A 216 -48.73 16.62 35.32
C ALA A 216 -49.47 15.43 35.97
N ASN A 217 -49.07 14.20 35.64
CA ASN A 217 -49.64 12.97 36.18
C ASN A 217 -48.75 12.31 37.26
N LEU A 218 -47.81 13.06 37.82
CA LEU A 218 -46.89 12.57 38.86
C LEU A 218 -47.64 12.39 40.19
N SER A 219 -48.04 11.17 40.47
CA SER A 219 -48.70 10.79 41.73
C SER A 219 -48.29 9.40 42.16
N ARG A 220 -48.39 9.06 43.46
CA ARG A 220 -48.10 7.73 43.98
C ARG A 220 -49.08 6.66 43.51
N GLU A 221 -50.24 7.06 42.99
CA GLU A 221 -51.25 6.17 42.39
C GLU A 221 -50.80 5.77 40.96
N ASN A 222 -50.29 6.70 40.20
CA ASN A 222 -49.85 6.52 38.83
C ASN A 222 -48.46 5.89 38.69
N MET A 223 -47.59 6.07 39.67
CA MET A 223 -46.16 5.64 39.66
C MET A 223 -45.81 4.87 40.92
N LYS A 224 -45.56 3.56 40.75
CA LYS A 224 -45.29 2.65 41.86
C LYS A 224 -43.82 2.69 42.34
N GLY A 225 -43.64 2.56 43.65
CA GLY A 225 -42.36 2.38 44.29
C GLY A 225 -41.44 3.62 44.18
N LYS A 226 -40.11 3.32 44.02
CA LYS A 226 -39.06 4.35 43.95
C LYS A 226 -39.09 5.27 42.71
N LEU A 227 -39.96 4.96 41.72
CA LEU A 227 -40.03 5.75 40.48
C LEU A 227 -40.62 7.14 40.74
N PHE A 228 -41.64 7.25 41.61
CA PHE A 228 -42.22 8.54 42.00
C PHE A 228 -41.14 9.43 42.62
N ASP A 229 -40.42 8.92 43.60
CA ASP A 229 -39.39 9.68 44.30
C ASP A 229 -38.25 10.11 43.38
N LYS A 230 -37.87 9.27 42.40
CA LYS A 230 -36.85 9.61 41.38
C LYS A 230 -37.30 10.75 40.48
N LEU A 231 -38.50 10.68 39.96
CA LEU A 231 -39.07 11.73 39.09
C LEU A 231 -39.27 13.03 39.84
N GLU A 232 -39.80 12.98 41.10
CA GLU A 232 -40.00 14.15 41.93
C GLU A 232 -38.67 14.86 42.19
N ASN A 233 -37.66 14.14 42.65
CA ASN A 233 -36.30 14.69 42.94
C ASN A 233 -35.52 15.09 41.68
N GLY A 234 -35.80 14.45 40.55
CA GLY A 234 -35.12 14.71 39.29
C GLY A 234 -35.80 15.72 38.37
N ARG A 235 -36.84 16.42 38.85
CA ARG A 235 -37.65 17.32 38.00
C ARG A 235 -36.84 18.43 37.35
N GLU A 236 -36.03 19.14 38.10
CA GLU A 236 -35.18 20.23 37.58
C GLU A 236 -34.17 19.71 36.57
N SER A 237 -33.56 18.55 36.88
CA SER A 237 -32.59 17.88 35.97
C SER A 237 -33.26 17.45 34.68
N ALA A 238 -34.51 16.98 34.73
CA ALA A 238 -35.25 16.59 33.54
C ALA A 238 -35.53 17.78 32.60
N TYR A 239 -35.94 18.91 33.16
CA TYR A 239 -36.21 20.11 32.35
C TYR A 239 -34.90 20.74 31.81
N LEU A 240 -33.82 20.76 32.61
CA LEU A 240 -32.51 21.14 32.11
C LEU A 240 -32.07 20.22 30.96
N SER A 241 -32.25 18.93 31.13
CA SER A 241 -31.91 17.95 30.08
C SER A 241 -32.79 18.10 28.83
N TYR A 242 -34.04 18.48 28.97
CA TYR A 242 -34.94 18.82 27.86
C TYR A 242 -34.40 20.01 27.05
N GLU A 243 -33.97 21.08 27.76
CA GLU A 243 -33.40 22.27 27.15
C GLU A 243 -32.10 21.92 26.40
N LEU A 244 -31.20 21.16 27.01
CA LEU A 244 -29.92 20.76 26.44
C LEU A 244 -30.08 19.81 25.24
N ALA A 245 -31.03 18.88 25.27
CA ALA A 245 -31.28 17.91 24.21
C ALA A 245 -32.07 18.50 23.03
N THR A 246 -32.67 19.65 23.17
CA THR A 246 -33.48 20.29 22.13
C THR A 246 -32.58 20.91 21.07
N ILE A 247 -32.73 20.47 19.83
CA ILE A 247 -32.16 21.14 18.66
C ILE A 247 -33.02 22.37 18.35
N ARG A 248 -32.39 23.53 18.37
CA ARG A 248 -33.06 24.79 18.05
C ARG A 248 -33.03 25.01 16.53
N CYS A 249 -34.16 25.48 16.01
CA CYS A 249 -34.36 25.69 14.58
C CYS A 249 -34.41 27.19 14.20
N ASP A 250 -33.76 28.04 14.99
CA ASP A 250 -33.80 29.50 14.85
C ASP A 250 -32.41 30.13 14.86
N ALA A 251 -31.37 29.37 14.41
CA ALA A 251 -30.02 29.90 14.28
C ALA A 251 -29.99 31.07 13.28
N PRO A 252 -29.30 32.19 13.59
CA PRO A 252 -29.28 33.40 12.77
C PRO A 252 -28.29 33.20 11.59
N ILE A 253 -28.68 32.38 10.63
CA ILE A 253 -27.91 32.13 9.39
C ILE A 253 -28.56 32.83 8.20
N ASP A 254 -27.74 33.33 7.30
CA ASP A 254 -28.21 33.86 6.00
C ASP A 254 -28.37 32.72 5.01
N PHE A 255 -29.56 32.15 4.95
CA PHE A 255 -29.85 30.94 4.16
C PHE A 255 -31.16 31.11 3.37
N THR A 256 -31.06 30.73 2.10
CA THR A 256 -32.22 30.45 1.23
C THR A 256 -31.94 29.17 0.44
N PRO A 257 -32.93 28.28 0.24
CA PRO A 257 -32.69 27.02 -0.51
C PRO A 257 -32.10 27.25 -1.90
N GLU A 258 -32.52 28.31 -2.61
CA GLU A 258 -32.12 28.66 -3.97
C GLU A 258 -30.63 29.00 -4.09
N ASN A 259 -30.02 29.56 -3.02
CA ASN A 259 -28.60 29.89 -3.00
C ASN A 259 -27.72 28.66 -2.92
N ASN A 260 -28.29 27.50 -2.60
CA ASN A 260 -27.62 26.22 -2.43
C ASN A 260 -27.80 25.26 -3.63
N LEU A 261 -28.41 25.71 -4.74
CA LEU A 261 -28.54 24.90 -5.95
C LEU A 261 -27.18 24.36 -6.38
N ILE A 262 -27.16 23.07 -6.74
CA ILE A 262 -25.94 22.42 -7.19
C ILE A 262 -25.41 23.09 -8.45
N ARG A 263 -24.16 23.55 -8.37
CA ARG A 263 -23.42 24.18 -9.48
C ARG A 263 -22.25 23.31 -9.88
N PRO A 264 -21.80 23.41 -11.14
CA PRO A 264 -20.57 22.75 -11.57
C PRO A 264 -19.39 23.17 -10.66
N PRO A 265 -18.46 22.27 -10.36
CA PRO A 265 -17.29 22.60 -9.56
C PRO A 265 -16.36 23.57 -10.31
N LYS A 266 -15.56 24.31 -9.58
CA LYS A 266 -14.42 25.08 -10.11
C LYS A 266 -13.35 24.09 -10.53
N ARG A 267 -13.39 23.67 -11.79
CA ARG A 267 -12.68 22.51 -12.30
C ARG A 267 -11.18 22.58 -12.05
N ARG A 268 -10.54 23.72 -12.35
CA ARG A 268 -9.09 23.92 -12.15
C ARG A 268 -8.70 23.87 -10.68
N ALA A 269 -9.37 24.64 -9.81
CA ALA A 269 -9.08 24.66 -8.38
C ALA A 269 -9.29 23.29 -7.73
N LEU A 270 -10.32 22.53 -8.16
CA LEU A 270 -10.58 21.19 -7.67
C LEU A 270 -9.53 20.20 -8.16
N TYR A 271 -9.06 20.33 -9.41
CA TYR A 271 -7.97 19.55 -9.97
C TYR A 271 -6.67 19.74 -9.16
N ASP A 272 -6.30 21.01 -8.90
CA ASP A 272 -5.08 21.34 -8.15
C ASP A 272 -5.14 20.79 -6.71
N LEU A 273 -6.29 20.95 -6.03
CA LEU A 273 -6.49 20.37 -4.70
C LEU A 273 -6.42 18.84 -4.71
N PHE A 274 -7.07 18.17 -5.66
CA PHE A 274 -7.02 16.71 -5.74
C PHE A 274 -5.64 16.20 -6.14
N THR A 275 -4.87 16.96 -6.90
CA THR A 275 -3.48 16.66 -7.21
C THR A 275 -2.63 16.76 -5.94
N THR A 276 -2.76 17.85 -5.18
CA THR A 276 -2.07 18.02 -3.88
C THR A 276 -2.44 16.93 -2.87
N LEU A 277 -3.70 16.48 -2.87
CA LEU A 277 -4.20 15.43 -2.00
C LEU A 277 -3.92 14.01 -2.54
N GLU A 278 -3.30 13.88 -3.71
CA GLU A 278 -3.00 12.61 -4.40
C GLU A 278 -4.25 11.76 -4.71
N PHE A 279 -5.39 12.39 -4.97
CA PHE A 279 -6.68 11.75 -5.22
C PHE A 279 -6.92 11.40 -6.69
N GLN A 280 -6.02 10.64 -7.32
CA GLN A 280 -6.08 10.30 -8.75
C GLN A 280 -7.44 9.71 -9.18
N ARG A 281 -8.01 8.82 -8.38
CA ARG A 281 -9.32 8.22 -8.66
C ARG A 281 -10.46 9.23 -8.65
N LEU A 282 -10.36 10.29 -7.86
CA LEU A 282 -11.36 11.36 -7.84
C LEU A 282 -11.16 12.30 -9.03
N ILE A 283 -9.92 12.59 -9.43
CA ILE A 283 -9.62 13.33 -10.66
C ILE A 283 -10.30 12.64 -11.86
N ASP A 284 -10.17 11.33 -11.97
CA ASP A 284 -10.82 10.54 -13.04
C ASP A 284 -12.34 10.57 -12.92
N ARG A 285 -12.87 10.32 -11.72
CA ARG A 285 -14.32 10.28 -11.46
C ARG A 285 -15.02 11.59 -11.81
N TYR A 286 -14.39 12.74 -11.49
CA TYR A 286 -14.92 14.07 -11.79
C TYR A 286 -14.56 14.57 -13.18
N GLY A 287 -13.82 13.78 -13.98
CA GLY A 287 -13.41 14.15 -15.34
C GLY A 287 -12.53 15.40 -15.38
N LEU A 288 -11.64 15.58 -14.38
CA LEU A 288 -10.87 16.81 -14.22
C LEU A 288 -9.56 16.85 -15.00
N ARG A 289 -9.17 15.77 -15.70
CA ARG A 289 -7.89 15.77 -16.43
C ARG A 289 -7.80 16.87 -17.47
N SER A 290 -8.91 17.19 -18.16
CA SER A 290 -8.95 18.33 -19.10
C SER A 290 -8.90 19.69 -18.41
N ALA A 291 -9.27 19.79 -17.15
CA ALA A 291 -9.21 21.03 -16.37
C ALA A 291 -7.76 21.52 -16.14
N ALA A 292 -6.79 20.63 -16.22
CA ALA A 292 -5.38 20.99 -16.18
C ALA A 292 -4.96 21.96 -17.30
N LEU A 293 -5.72 21.97 -18.40
CA LEU A 293 -5.49 22.82 -19.59
C LEU A 293 -6.35 24.10 -19.59
N GLU A 294 -7.31 24.24 -18.65
CA GLU A 294 -8.18 25.41 -18.55
C GLU A 294 -7.38 26.56 -17.90
N GLN A 295 -7.21 27.67 -18.59
CA GLN A 295 -6.60 28.88 -18.04
C GLN A 295 -7.61 29.62 -17.16
N ASP A 296 -7.19 30.08 -16.00
CA ASP A 296 -7.96 31.02 -15.18
C ASP A 296 -7.83 32.42 -15.80
N GLU A 297 -8.95 33.07 -16.13
CA GLU A 297 -8.98 34.41 -16.75
C GLU A 297 -8.40 35.55 -15.85
N SER A 298 -7.88 35.23 -14.66
CA SER A 298 -7.50 36.20 -13.62
C SER A 298 -6.02 36.20 -13.20
N GLU A 299 -5.15 35.32 -13.71
CA GLU A 299 -3.72 35.39 -13.45
C GLU A 299 -2.91 35.57 -14.76
N GLU A 300 -1.97 36.51 -14.76
CA GLU A 300 -0.99 36.64 -15.86
C GLU A 300 -0.26 35.27 -16.01
N PRO A 301 -0.19 34.72 -17.22
CA PRO A 301 0.37 33.39 -17.41
C PRO A 301 1.85 33.40 -17.07
N ALA A 302 2.25 32.61 -16.07
CA ALA A 302 3.60 32.10 -16.07
C ALA A 302 3.76 31.36 -17.41
N GLN A 303 4.63 31.87 -18.27
CA GLN A 303 4.82 31.34 -19.61
C GLN A 303 5.09 29.83 -19.52
N PRO A 304 4.28 29.00 -20.20
CA PRO A 304 4.67 27.59 -20.35
C PRO A 304 6.01 27.60 -21.09
N VAL A 305 6.96 26.80 -20.64
CA VAL A 305 8.19 26.55 -21.39
C VAL A 305 7.80 25.70 -22.62
N THR A 306 7.09 26.34 -23.55
CA THR A 306 6.89 25.81 -24.90
C THR A 306 7.97 26.44 -25.77
N GLY A 307 9.20 25.98 -25.60
CA GLY A 307 10.17 26.10 -26.66
C GLY A 307 9.59 25.39 -27.89
N SER A 308 9.70 25.99 -29.05
CA SER A 308 9.28 25.35 -30.29
C SER A 308 10.21 24.16 -30.55
N CYS A 309 9.73 22.92 -30.30
CA CYS A 309 10.50 21.75 -30.67
C CYS A 309 10.31 21.52 -32.18
N THR A 310 11.37 21.70 -32.96
CA THR A 310 11.38 21.36 -34.38
C THR A 310 11.65 19.86 -34.54
N LEU A 311 10.68 19.10 -35.11
CA LEU A 311 10.90 17.71 -35.46
C LEU A 311 11.60 17.59 -36.80
N LEU A 312 12.73 16.90 -36.83
CA LEU A 312 13.50 16.59 -38.03
C LEU A 312 13.47 15.10 -38.30
N ASP A 313 12.77 14.72 -39.37
CA ASP A 313 12.75 13.34 -39.85
C ASP A 313 14.08 12.97 -40.48
N VAL A 314 14.79 12.01 -39.93
CA VAL A 314 16.10 11.56 -40.41
C VAL A 314 15.89 10.61 -41.59
N GLN A 315 16.31 11.03 -42.78
CA GLN A 315 16.21 10.28 -44.01
C GLN A 315 17.50 9.50 -44.34
N THR A 316 18.65 9.96 -43.89
CA THR A 316 19.96 9.34 -44.08
C THR A 316 20.78 9.39 -42.79
N PRO A 317 21.74 8.47 -42.59
CA PRO A 317 22.61 8.46 -41.41
C PRO A 317 23.39 9.76 -41.17
N GLU A 318 23.74 10.50 -42.25
CA GLU A 318 24.48 11.75 -42.15
C GLU A 318 23.67 12.84 -41.46
N GLN A 319 22.34 12.83 -41.59
CA GLN A 319 21.46 13.81 -40.93
C GLN A 319 21.40 13.57 -39.40
N ALA A 320 21.74 12.39 -38.94
CA ALA A 320 21.85 12.06 -37.51
C ALA A 320 23.23 12.41 -36.91
N GLN A 321 24.17 12.94 -37.69
CA GLN A 321 25.51 13.28 -37.19
C GLN A 321 25.53 14.23 -35.97
N PRO A 322 24.61 15.19 -35.82
CA PRO A 322 24.56 16.03 -34.62
C PRO A 322 24.29 15.21 -33.33
N LEU A 323 23.58 14.10 -33.40
CA LEU A 323 23.34 13.19 -32.26
C LEU A 323 24.62 12.46 -31.80
N LEU A 324 25.64 12.40 -32.66
CA LEU A 324 26.90 11.69 -32.40
C LEU A 324 28.05 12.62 -31.98
N SER A 325 27.74 13.86 -31.62
CA SER A 325 28.73 14.91 -31.32
C SER A 325 29.24 14.88 -29.87
N GLY A 326 28.89 13.88 -29.05
CA GLY A 326 29.30 13.77 -27.64
C GLY A 326 28.45 14.59 -26.65
N VAL A 327 27.37 15.20 -27.11
CA VAL A 327 26.37 15.87 -26.27
C VAL A 327 25.44 14.81 -25.64
N THR A 328 25.02 15.01 -24.41
CA THR A 328 24.02 14.13 -23.77
C THR A 328 22.70 14.20 -24.52
N LEU A 329 22.11 13.06 -24.81
CA LEU A 329 20.86 12.93 -25.53
C LEU A 329 19.73 12.49 -24.61
N SER A 330 18.56 13.13 -24.72
CA SER A 330 17.33 12.59 -24.17
C SER A 330 16.63 11.74 -25.23
N ILE A 331 16.26 10.50 -24.89
CA ILE A 331 15.75 9.52 -25.85
C ILE A 331 14.42 8.92 -25.38
N ALA A 332 13.42 8.94 -26.26
CA ALA A 332 12.20 8.17 -26.15
C ALA A 332 12.01 7.28 -27.37
N ALA A 333 11.53 6.06 -27.17
CA ALA A 333 11.34 5.08 -28.23
C ALA A 333 9.94 4.45 -28.17
N ALA A 334 9.46 3.97 -29.31
CA ALA A 334 8.32 3.06 -29.38
C ALA A 334 8.72 1.67 -28.84
N ASP A 335 7.78 0.94 -28.25
CA ASP A 335 8.03 -0.35 -27.58
C ASP A 335 8.61 -1.40 -28.52
N ASP A 336 8.24 -1.35 -29.82
CA ASP A 336 8.71 -2.24 -30.88
C ASP A 336 9.96 -1.74 -31.62
N LEU A 337 10.54 -0.63 -31.18
CA LEU A 337 11.62 0.09 -31.86
C LEU A 337 11.34 0.38 -33.34
N SER A 338 10.09 0.57 -33.75
CA SER A 338 9.74 1.05 -35.07
C SER A 338 10.16 2.51 -35.27
N MET A 339 10.20 3.26 -34.17
CA MET A 339 10.54 4.69 -34.11
C MET A 339 11.27 5.03 -32.83
N LEU A 340 12.21 5.97 -32.92
CA LEU A 340 12.92 6.58 -31.81
C LEU A 340 13.04 8.08 -32.06
N VAL A 341 12.86 8.85 -30.99
CA VAL A 341 13.10 10.31 -30.98
C VAL A 341 14.25 10.61 -30.05
N ALA A 342 15.23 11.33 -30.53
CA ALA A 342 16.39 11.76 -29.76
C ALA A 342 16.56 13.29 -29.87
N ALA A 343 16.79 13.94 -28.74
CA ALA A 343 17.09 15.35 -28.69
C ALA A 343 18.41 15.59 -27.92
N PRO A 344 19.35 16.37 -28.46
CA PRO A 344 20.51 16.81 -27.71
C PRO A 344 20.07 17.71 -26.53
N HIS A 345 20.66 17.51 -25.36
CA HIS A 345 20.49 18.42 -24.24
C HIS A 345 21.14 19.76 -24.58
N MET A 346 20.35 20.80 -24.72
CA MET A 346 20.81 22.15 -25.07
C MET A 346 20.10 23.17 -24.17
N ASP A 347 20.89 24.14 -23.70
CA ASP A 347 20.36 25.31 -23.02
C ASP A 347 19.67 26.25 -24.04
N GLY A 348 18.35 26.41 -23.90
CA GLY A 348 17.62 27.38 -24.72
C GLY A 348 16.22 26.95 -25.17
N PRO A 349 15.41 27.89 -25.69
CA PRO A 349 14.00 27.63 -26.00
C PRO A 349 13.77 26.84 -27.30
N ASP A 350 14.75 26.79 -28.22
CA ASP A 350 14.62 26.15 -29.53
C ASP A 350 15.35 24.80 -29.54
N GLN A 351 14.62 23.71 -29.31
CA GLN A 351 15.18 22.37 -29.37
C GLN A 351 14.83 21.71 -30.71
N THR A 352 15.79 20.96 -31.27
CA THR A 352 15.56 20.10 -32.42
C THR A 352 15.57 18.64 -31.96
N ALA A 353 14.44 17.96 -32.15
CA ALA A 353 14.33 16.53 -31.92
C ALA A 353 14.38 15.77 -33.25
N TYR A 354 15.21 14.75 -33.28
CA TYR A 354 15.46 13.91 -34.46
C TYR A 354 14.61 12.67 -34.40
N VAL A 355 13.78 12.45 -35.41
CA VAL A 355 12.91 11.28 -35.53
C VAL A 355 13.60 10.22 -36.40
N LEU A 356 13.93 9.08 -35.83
CA LEU A 356 14.54 7.94 -36.52
C LEU A 356 13.47 6.87 -36.72
N ARG A 357 13.11 6.59 -37.98
CA ARG A 357 12.11 5.58 -38.34
C ARG A 357 12.78 4.39 -38.97
N ARG A 358 12.43 3.18 -38.50
CA ARG A 358 12.95 1.92 -39.07
C ARG A 358 12.55 1.76 -40.52
N GLU A 359 11.33 2.14 -40.90
CA GLU A 359 10.84 2.06 -42.27
C GLU A 359 11.59 2.98 -43.23
N THR A 360 11.97 4.18 -42.80
CA THR A 360 12.67 5.19 -43.59
C THR A 360 14.15 4.83 -43.78
N LEU A 361 14.83 4.46 -42.69
CA LEU A 361 16.25 4.16 -42.65
C LEU A 361 16.59 2.75 -43.19
N GLY A 362 15.60 1.84 -43.19
CA GLY A 362 15.78 0.48 -43.72
C GLY A 362 16.98 -0.26 -43.14
N THR A 363 17.94 -0.61 -43.98
CA THR A 363 19.17 -1.36 -43.60
C THR A 363 20.13 -0.53 -42.73
N ASP A 364 20.05 0.79 -42.77
CA ASP A 364 20.95 1.70 -42.04
C ASP A 364 20.46 1.94 -40.59
N PHE A 365 19.23 1.53 -40.26
CA PHE A 365 18.64 1.75 -38.93
C PHE A 365 19.45 1.09 -37.82
N VAL A 366 19.74 -0.21 -37.94
CA VAL A 366 20.47 -0.96 -36.87
C VAL A 366 21.92 -0.45 -36.74
N PRO A 367 22.70 -0.23 -37.82
CA PRO A 367 24.03 0.39 -37.72
C PRO A 367 24.00 1.78 -37.07
N LEU A 368 22.98 2.59 -37.33
CA LEU A 368 22.83 3.88 -36.68
C LEU A 368 22.54 3.73 -35.18
N LEU A 369 21.68 2.77 -34.81
CA LEU A 369 21.44 2.47 -33.37
C LEU A 369 22.71 1.98 -32.67
N GLN A 370 23.54 1.13 -33.30
CA GLN A 370 24.81 0.69 -32.73
C GLN A 370 25.74 1.87 -32.40
N ARG A 371 25.79 2.89 -33.29
CA ARG A 371 26.55 4.11 -33.04
C ARG A 371 25.91 5.00 -31.97
N LEU A 372 24.60 5.14 -32.01
CA LEU A 372 23.85 5.97 -31.07
C LEU A 372 23.92 5.42 -29.63
N PHE A 373 23.92 4.09 -29.50
CA PHE A 373 24.01 3.42 -28.21
C PHE A 373 25.44 2.95 -27.84
N ALA A 374 26.45 3.50 -28.51
CA ALA A 374 27.84 3.33 -28.09
C ALA A 374 28.14 4.06 -26.76
N ALA A 375 29.21 3.62 -26.07
CA ALA A 375 29.57 4.11 -24.75
C ALA A 375 29.96 5.61 -24.72
N ASP A 376 30.50 6.12 -25.81
CA ASP A 376 30.96 7.51 -25.97
C ASP A 376 29.83 8.53 -26.27
N VAL A 377 28.60 8.04 -26.46
CA VAL A 377 27.40 8.88 -26.60
C VAL A 377 26.58 8.80 -25.31
N PRO A 378 26.58 9.81 -24.43
CA PRO A 378 25.80 9.79 -23.20
C PRO A 378 24.30 9.98 -23.46
N LYS A 379 23.45 9.19 -22.80
CA LYS A 379 22.00 9.20 -23.01
C LYS A 379 21.23 9.22 -21.70
N THR A 380 20.11 9.94 -21.68
CA THR A 380 19.11 9.91 -20.63
C THR A 380 17.83 9.29 -21.17
N VAL A 381 17.20 8.45 -20.37
CA VAL A 381 16.03 7.69 -20.77
C VAL A 381 15.01 7.60 -19.60
N HIS A 382 13.85 7.06 -19.91
CA HIS A 382 12.87 6.70 -18.90
C HIS A 382 12.59 5.20 -18.97
N ASP A 383 12.71 4.48 -17.84
CA ASP A 383 12.56 3.02 -17.77
C ASP A 383 13.40 2.31 -18.83
N SER A 384 14.71 2.36 -18.65
CA SER A 384 15.70 1.91 -19.64
C SER A 384 15.60 0.43 -20.00
N LYS A 385 15.18 -0.42 -19.10
CA LYS A 385 15.25 -1.89 -19.23
C LYS A 385 14.46 -2.44 -20.45
N PRO A 386 13.20 -2.04 -20.73
CA PRO A 386 12.51 -2.45 -21.96
C PRO A 386 13.26 -2.04 -23.25
N LEU A 387 13.78 -0.81 -23.27
CA LEU A 387 14.57 -0.29 -24.39
C LEU A 387 15.84 -1.12 -24.61
N LEU A 388 16.57 -1.41 -23.54
CA LEU A 388 17.79 -2.23 -23.58
C LEU A 388 17.52 -3.63 -24.12
N ARG A 389 16.44 -4.28 -23.67
CA ARG A 389 16.01 -5.60 -24.18
C ARG A 389 15.68 -5.57 -25.68
N ALA A 390 14.98 -4.54 -26.12
CA ALA A 390 14.62 -4.39 -27.53
C ALA A 390 15.86 -4.19 -28.42
N LEU A 391 16.85 -3.44 -27.93
CA LEU A 391 18.15 -3.27 -28.60
C LEU A 391 18.93 -4.59 -28.68
N LEU A 392 19.03 -5.34 -27.59
CA LEU A 392 19.66 -6.66 -27.54
C LEU A 392 19.02 -7.64 -28.53
N ALA A 393 17.70 -7.61 -28.65
CA ALA A 393 16.97 -8.45 -29.64
C ALA A 393 17.29 -8.09 -31.10
N LEU A 394 17.74 -6.85 -31.37
CA LEU A 394 18.23 -6.41 -32.68
C LEU A 394 19.74 -6.66 -32.87
N GLY A 395 20.43 -7.27 -31.88
CA GLY A 395 21.89 -7.47 -31.92
C GLY A 395 22.68 -6.19 -31.68
N VAL A 396 22.08 -5.18 -31.05
CA VAL A 396 22.74 -3.94 -30.61
C VAL A 396 23.15 -4.11 -29.15
N GLU A 397 24.43 -3.96 -28.85
CA GLU A 397 24.95 -3.94 -27.47
C GLU A 397 24.82 -2.50 -26.91
N PRO A 398 23.85 -2.23 -26.02
CA PRO A 398 23.59 -0.89 -25.58
C PRO A 398 24.52 -0.46 -24.44
N ALA A 399 25.11 0.72 -24.59
CA ALA A 399 25.95 1.37 -23.58
C ALA A 399 25.64 2.87 -23.51
N GLY A 400 26.29 3.59 -22.59
CA GLY A 400 26.25 5.05 -22.49
C GLY A 400 24.94 5.62 -21.92
N ILE A 401 24.08 4.83 -21.26
CA ILE A 401 22.97 5.39 -20.48
C ILE A 401 23.55 5.96 -19.18
N VAL A 402 23.38 7.27 -18.99
CA VAL A 402 23.90 8.01 -17.84
C VAL A 402 22.82 8.42 -16.86
N PHE A 403 21.55 8.35 -17.25
CA PHE A 403 20.42 8.63 -16.36
C PHE A 403 19.15 7.88 -16.79
N ASP A 404 18.40 7.40 -15.80
CA ASP A 404 17.07 6.80 -15.95
C ASP A 404 16.11 7.48 -14.99
N THR A 405 15.12 8.20 -15.54
CA THR A 405 14.20 9.00 -14.73
C THR A 405 13.25 8.18 -13.88
N ALA A 406 12.90 6.94 -14.29
CA ALA A 406 12.06 6.05 -13.48
C ALA A 406 12.82 5.50 -12.28
N VAL A 407 14.08 5.12 -12.47
CA VAL A 407 14.97 4.63 -11.40
C VAL A 407 15.29 5.76 -10.41
N ALA A 408 15.57 6.96 -10.90
CA ALA A 408 15.80 8.14 -10.08
C ALA A 408 14.57 8.48 -9.21
N ALA A 409 13.39 8.49 -9.80
CA ALA A 409 12.14 8.74 -9.09
C ALA A 409 11.82 7.65 -8.06
N TYR A 410 12.12 6.39 -8.35
CA TYR A 410 11.99 5.29 -7.40
C TYR A 410 12.89 5.47 -6.17
N LEU A 411 14.12 5.89 -6.34
CA LEU A 411 15.01 6.16 -5.21
C LEU A 411 14.51 7.29 -4.32
N LEU A 412 13.95 8.34 -4.92
CA LEU A 412 13.38 9.47 -4.18
C LEU A 412 12.10 9.10 -3.42
N ASP A 413 11.30 8.16 -3.94
CA ASP A 413 10.08 7.67 -3.28
C ASP A 413 9.78 6.21 -3.67
N ALA A 414 10.37 5.26 -2.92
CA ALA A 414 10.19 3.83 -3.13
C ALA A 414 8.80 3.29 -2.72
N THR A 415 7.92 4.13 -2.17
CA THR A 415 6.57 3.74 -1.74
C THR A 415 5.50 3.98 -2.81
N ARG A 416 5.88 4.61 -3.90
CA ARG A 416 5.01 4.93 -5.03
C ARG A 416 4.60 3.65 -5.78
N GLY A 417 3.33 3.61 -6.21
CA GLY A 417 2.80 2.43 -6.91
C GLY A 417 3.24 2.30 -8.38
N ALA A 418 3.67 3.39 -9.03
CA ALA A 418 4.15 3.42 -10.42
C ALA A 418 4.96 4.70 -10.69
N TYR A 419 5.86 4.63 -11.67
CA TYR A 419 6.75 5.73 -12.07
C TYR A 419 6.52 6.12 -13.54
N ALA A 420 5.27 6.18 -13.99
CA ALA A 420 4.93 6.54 -15.36
C ALA A 420 5.39 7.96 -15.71
N LEU A 421 6.01 8.14 -16.87
CA LEU A 421 6.61 9.41 -17.30
C LEU A 421 5.65 10.60 -17.26
N PRO A 422 4.38 10.52 -17.76
CA PRO A 422 3.47 11.66 -17.69
C PRO A 422 3.15 12.08 -16.26
N GLN A 423 3.08 11.13 -15.33
CA GLN A 423 2.82 11.41 -13.93
C GLN A 423 4.04 12.05 -13.25
N LEU A 424 5.25 11.62 -13.59
CA LEU A 424 6.48 12.24 -13.08
C LEU A 424 6.63 13.67 -13.61
N ALA A 425 6.35 13.89 -14.90
CA ALA A 425 6.37 15.23 -15.48
C ALA A 425 5.37 16.17 -14.78
N GLN A 426 4.18 15.69 -14.46
CA GLN A 426 3.20 16.45 -13.70
C GLN A 426 3.67 16.78 -12.28
N ASP A 427 4.22 15.78 -11.57
CA ASP A 427 4.57 15.91 -10.15
C ASP A 427 5.82 16.77 -9.93
N TYR A 428 6.80 16.69 -10.83
CA TYR A 428 8.11 17.34 -10.66
C TYR A 428 8.32 18.56 -11.56
N LEU A 429 7.70 18.58 -12.75
CA LEU A 429 7.85 19.69 -13.71
C LEU A 429 6.57 20.53 -13.84
N HIS A 430 5.47 20.12 -13.19
CA HIS A 430 4.16 20.77 -13.31
C HIS A 430 3.61 20.79 -14.75
N ILE A 431 4.05 19.85 -15.59
CA ILE A 431 3.58 19.69 -16.97
C ILE A 431 2.35 18.75 -16.92
N PRO A 432 1.16 19.22 -17.36
CA PRO A 432 -0.02 18.37 -17.38
C PRO A 432 0.13 17.22 -18.38
N PRO A 433 -0.43 16.02 -18.09
CA PRO A 433 -0.40 14.91 -19.02
C PRO A 433 -1.06 15.27 -20.36
N ALA A 434 -0.36 15.04 -21.46
CA ALA A 434 -0.92 15.18 -22.80
C ALA A 434 -1.95 14.08 -23.09
N ASP A 435 -2.94 14.38 -23.93
CA ASP A 435 -3.82 13.36 -24.49
C ASP A 435 -3.06 12.62 -25.62
N GLU A 436 -2.20 11.68 -25.22
CA GLU A 436 -1.35 10.92 -26.14
C GLU A 436 -2.14 10.17 -27.22
N ALA A 437 -3.40 9.80 -26.95
CA ALA A 437 -4.25 9.06 -27.88
C ALA A 437 -4.69 9.92 -29.09
N SER A 438 -4.69 11.23 -28.93
CA SER A 438 -5.09 12.17 -30.00
C SER A 438 -3.91 12.68 -30.84
N LEU A 439 -2.67 12.34 -30.47
CA LEU A 439 -1.46 12.88 -31.11
C LEU A 439 -0.78 11.86 -32.03
N PRO A 440 -0.08 12.29 -33.09
CA PRO A 440 0.81 11.42 -33.85
C PRO A 440 1.93 10.84 -32.96
N GLN A 441 2.38 9.62 -33.26
CA GLN A 441 3.35 8.91 -32.43
C GLN A 441 4.67 9.66 -32.27
N GLU A 442 5.17 10.31 -33.32
CA GLU A 442 6.37 11.16 -33.26
C GLU A 442 6.22 12.33 -32.30
N SER A 443 5.02 12.94 -32.26
CA SER A 443 4.73 14.05 -31.33
C SER A 443 4.68 13.56 -29.88
N VAL A 444 4.12 12.38 -29.65
CA VAL A 444 4.11 11.74 -28.34
C VAL A 444 5.54 11.46 -27.86
N LEU A 445 6.38 10.87 -28.72
CA LEU A 445 7.77 10.59 -28.38
C LEU A 445 8.59 11.87 -28.16
N ALA A 446 8.34 12.94 -28.94
CA ALA A 446 9.00 14.21 -28.72
C ALA A 446 8.62 14.85 -27.38
N ILE A 447 7.34 14.82 -27.00
CA ILE A 447 6.89 15.27 -25.67
C ILE A 447 7.57 14.45 -24.57
N ARG A 448 7.62 13.13 -24.73
CA ARG A 448 8.30 12.24 -23.78
C ARG A 448 9.79 12.57 -23.68
N THR A 449 10.46 12.83 -24.81
CA THR A 449 11.88 13.21 -24.83
C THR A 449 12.13 14.51 -24.06
N ALA A 450 11.30 15.53 -24.27
CA ALA A 450 11.38 16.80 -23.54
C ALA A 450 11.10 16.62 -22.02
N CYS A 451 10.15 15.76 -21.65
CA CYS A 451 9.88 15.43 -20.25
C CYS A 451 11.07 14.69 -19.60
N ILE A 452 11.73 13.77 -20.32
CA ILE A 452 12.92 13.06 -19.84
C ILE A 452 14.05 14.06 -19.54
N ASP A 453 14.25 15.04 -20.45
CA ASP A 453 15.26 16.08 -20.30
C ASP A 453 15.06 16.88 -19.02
N GLY A 454 13.89 17.50 -18.84
CA GLY A 454 13.57 18.27 -17.65
C GLY A 454 13.58 17.44 -16.34
N LEU A 455 13.10 16.19 -16.40
CA LEU A 455 13.13 15.30 -15.24
C LEU A 455 14.56 14.88 -14.87
N THR A 456 15.45 14.75 -15.83
CA THR A 456 16.87 14.44 -15.58
C THR A 456 17.52 15.51 -14.71
N GLU A 457 17.27 16.77 -15.00
CA GLU A 457 17.77 17.91 -14.22
C GLU A 457 17.19 17.92 -12.80
N GLU A 458 15.84 17.91 -12.68
CA GLU A 458 15.15 18.05 -11.40
C GLU A 458 15.38 16.85 -10.47
N LEU A 459 15.26 15.62 -10.99
CA LEU A 459 15.49 14.43 -10.18
C LEU A 459 16.97 14.26 -9.82
N GLY A 460 17.89 14.60 -10.74
CA GLY A 460 19.33 14.62 -10.47
C GLY A 460 19.70 15.59 -9.35
N LYS A 461 19.11 16.80 -9.33
CA LYS A 461 19.26 17.75 -8.25
C LYS A 461 18.79 17.16 -6.91
N ARG A 462 17.60 16.57 -6.86
CA ARG A 462 17.04 15.96 -5.62
C ARG A 462 17.86 14.77 -5.12
N LEU A 463 18.37 13.94 -6.02
CA LEU A 463 19.27 12.83 -5.64
C LEU A 463 20.55 13.36 -4.97
N ARG A 464 21.12 14.45 -5.49
CA ARG A 464 22.28 15.11 -4.85
C ARG A 464 21.94 15.69 -3.48
N GLU A 465 20.85 16.43 -3.36
CA GLU A 465 20.38 17.03 -2.12
C GLU A 465 20.12 15.98 -1.03
N GLN A 466 19.60 14.81 -1.41
CA GLN A 466 19.34 13.71 -0.49
C GLN A 466 20.53 12.76 -0.30
N GLY A 467 21.66 12.97 -0.98
CA GLY A 467 22.86 12.14 -0.86
C GLY A 467 22.74 10.75 -1.48
N MET A 468 21.74 10.52 -2.36
CA MET A 468 21.49 9.23 -3.01
C MET A 468 22.13 9.08 -4.40
N GLN A 469 22.82 10.13 -4.90
CA GLN A 469 23.51 10.06 -6.19
C GLN A 469 24.52 8.89 -6.30
N PRO A 470 25.38 8.59 -5.28
CA PRO A 470 26.29 7.44 -5.36
C PRO A 470 25.55 6.11 -5.47
N LEU A 471 24.42 5.95 -4.78
CA LEU A 471 23.58 4.75 -4.87
C LEU A 471 23.01 4.60 -6.29
N PHE A 472 22.52 5.69 -6.87
CA PHE A 472 22.01 5.73 -8.23
C PHE A 472 23.08 5.35 -9.25
N GLU A 473 24.25 6.01 -9.22
CA GLU A 473 25.32 5.87 -10.21
C GLU A 473 26.09 4.55 -10.12
N ASN A 474 26.29 4.03 -8.90
CA ASN A 474 27.13 2.85 -8.70
C ASN A 474 26.36 1.53 -8.56
N ILE A 475 25.06 1.58 -8.28
CA ILE A 475 24.24 0.38 -8.04
C ILE A 475 23.02 0.32 -8.97
N GLU A 476 22.10 1.28 -8.88
CA GLU A 476 20.79 1.14 -9.54
C GLU A 476 20.86 1.31 -11.06
N LEU A 477 21.56 2.32 -11.54
CA LEU A 477 21.70 2.55 -12.98
C LEU A 477 22.52 1.46 -13.66
N PRO A 478 23.70 1.04 -13.16
CA PRO A 478 24.49 -0.05 -13.75
C PRO A 478 23.77 -1.42 -13.69
N LEU A 479 22.82 -1.59 -12.79
CA LEU A 479 22.03 -2.82 -12.70
C LEU A 479 21.06 -2.98 -13.88
N CYS A 480 20.56 -1.88 -14.47
CA CYS A 480 19.58 -1.95 -15.56
C CYS A 480 20.05 -2.79 -16.77
N PRO A 481 21.25 -2.58 -17.33
CA PRO A 481 21.75 -3.43 -18.42
C PRO A 481 21.98 -4.89 -18.00
N VAL A 482 22.38 -5.15 -16.75
CA VAL A 482 22.52 -6.52 -16.23
C VAL A 482 21.17 -7.23 -16.24
N LEU A 483 20.13 -6.60 -15.71
CA LEU A 483 18.78 -7.16 -15.69
C LEU A 483 18.23 -7.33 -17.12
N ALA A 484 18.45 -6.37 -18.00
CA ALA A 484 18.01 -6.48 -19.40
C ALA A 484 18.67 -7.68 -20.10
N GLN A 485 19.97 -7.93 -19.86
CA GLN A 485 20.67 -9.08 -20.41
C GLN A 485 20.14 -10.41 -19.83
N MET A 486 19.93 -10.49 -18.51
CA MET A 486 19.36 -11.67 -17.85
C MET A 486 17.96 -11.99 -18.40
N GLU A 487 17.12 -10.98 -18.61
CA GLU A 487 15.78 -11.14 -19.19
C GLU A 487 15.83 -11.50 -20.68
N HIS A 488 16.86 -11.03 -21.42
CA HIS A 488 17.06 -11.41 -22.80
C HIS A 488 17.51 -12.88 -22.93
N ASP A 489 18.48 -13.29 -22.11
CA ASP A 489 19.05 -14.63 -22.16
C ASP A 489 18.05 -15.68 -21.65
N GLY A 490 17.39 -15.44 -20.52
CA GLY A 490 16.48 -16.37 -19.87
C GLY A 490 17.16 -17.67 -19.43
N ILE A 491 16.41 -18.59 -18.82
CA ILE A 491 16.92 -19.90 -18.36
C ILE A 491 16.27 -21.04 -19.12
N LEU A 492 17.05 -22.04 -19.51
CA LEU A 492 16.57 -23.22 -20.24
C LEU A 492 15.78 -24.15 -19.32
N VAL A 493 14.70 -24.71 -19.84
CA VAL A 493 13.82 -25.63 -19.12
C VAL A 493 13.62 -26.91 -19.92
N ASP A 494 13.73 -28.05 -19.25
CA ASP A 494 13.30 -29.34 -19.79
C ASP A 494 11.76 -29.40 -19.83
N ALA A 495 11.21 -29.05 -21.00
CA ALA A 495 9.77 -28.98 -21.21
C ALA A 495 9.09 -30.35 -21.05
N GLN A 496 9.78 -31.46 -21.42
CA GLN A 496 9.22 -32.81 -21.28
C GLN A 496 9.17 -33.23 -19.83
N ALA A 497 10.24 -33.03 -19.06
CA ALA A 497 10.26 -33.33 -17.63
C ALA A 497 9.23 -32.49 -16.86
N LEU A 498 9.02 -31.23 -17.27
CA LEU A 498 7.99 -30.36 -16.66
C LEU A 498 6.57 -30.87 -16.99
N HIS A 499 6.35 -31.36 -18.21
CA HIS A 499 5.08 -31.97 -18.60
C HIS A 499 4.80 -33.23 -17.77
N ASP A 500 5.76 -34.16 -17.72
CA ASP A 500 5.63 -35.42 -16.99
C ASP A 500 5.38 -35.19 -15.50
N PHE A 501 6.01 -34.17 -14.92
CA PHE A 501 5.75 -33.72 -13.56
C PHE A 501 4.31 -33.21 -13.39
N GLY A 502 3.78 -32.47 -14.39
CA GLY A 502 2.39 -32.01 -14.38
C GLY A 502 1.39 -33.18 -14.40
N GLU A 503 1.65 -34.23 -15.17
CA GLU A 503 0.81 -35.44 -15.21
C GLU A 503 0.86 -36.20 -13.88
N MET A 504 2.05 -36.39 -13.30
CA MET A 504 2.21 -37.01 -11.97
C MET A 504 1.44 -36.24 -10.89
N LEU A 505 1.45 -34.88 -10.95
CA LEU A 505 0.65 -34.06 -10.03
C LEU A 505 -0.84 -34.26 -10.24
N SER A 506 -1.32 -34.41 -11.50
CA SER A 506 -2.73 -34.68 -11.81
C SER A 506 -3.18 -35.99 -11.16
N GLU A 507 -2.45 -37.08 -11.33
CA GLU A 507 -2.77 -38.38 -10.70
C GLU A 507 -2.91 -38.29 -9.17
N ARG A 508 -2.01 -37.52 -8.53
CA ARG A 508 -2.06 -37.30 -7.07
C ARG A 508 -3.23 -36.41 -6.64
N ILE A 509 -3.57 -35.41 -7.44
CA ILE A 509 -4.74 -34.54 -7.19
C ILE A 509 -6.01 -35.36 -7.27
N ASP A 510 -6.18 -36.21 -8.30
CA ASP A 510 -7.34 -37.10 -8.50
C ASP A 510 -7.48 -38.07 -7.33
N ALA A 511 -6.38 -38.60 -6.83
CA ALA A 511 -6.36 -39.44 -5.64
C ALA A 511 -6.84 -38.71 -4.38
N CYS A 512 -6.38 -37.45 -4.18
CA CYS A 512 -6.86 -36.63 -3.07
C CYS A 512 -8.36 -36.31 -3.20
N GLU A 513 -8.82 -35.94 -4.41
CA GLU A 513 -10.26 -35.68 -4.68
C GLU A 513 -11.10 -36.89 -4.38
N SER A 514 -10.71 -38.08 -4.88
CA SER A 514 -11.41 -39.33 -4.66
C SER A 514 -11.53 -39.65 -3.18
N LEU A 515 -10.46 -39.41 -2.42
CA LEU A 515 -10.46 -39.63 -0.97
C LEU A 515 -11.40 -38.64 -0.25
N ILE A 516 -11.36 -37.37 -0.59
CA ILE A 516 -12.19 -36.35 0.03
C ILE A 516 -13.67 -36.59 -0.28
N PHE A 517 -14.02 -36.88 -1.54
CA PHE A 517 -15.39 -37.16 -1.96
C PHE A 517 -15.90 -38.45 -1.40
N GLY A 518 -15.02 -39.45 -1.18
CA GLY A 518 -15.35 -40.67 -0.46
C GLY A 518 -15.84 -40.41 0.97
N TYR A 519 -15.24 -39.45 1.67
CA TYR A 519 -15.71 -39.01 2.99
C TYR A 519 -16.94 -38.12 2.95
N ALA A 520 -17.10 -37.31 1.86
CA ALA A 520 -18.25 -36.43 1.71
C ALA A 520 -19.53 -37.16 1.28
N GLY A 521 -19.42 -38.27 0.57
CA GLY A 521 -20.54 -39.00 -0.05
C GLY A 521 -21.08 -38.35 -1.32
N GLU A 522 -20.55 -37.18 -1.70
CA GLU A 522 -20.92 -36.44 -2.88
C GLU A 522 -19.74 -35.62 -3.43
N THR A 523 -19.83 -35.17 -4.66
CA THR A 523 -18.82 -34.26 -5.26
C THR A 523 -19.20 -32.80 -5.03
N PHE A 524 -18.22 -31.98 -4.72
CA PHE A 524 -18.42 -30.54 -4.54
C PHE A 524 -17.15 -29.75 -4.97
N ASN A 525 -17.25 -28.44 -5.10
CA ASN A 525 -16.11 -27.62 -5.48
C ASN A 525 -15.15 -27.41 -4.29
N LEU A 526 -14.02 -28.11 -4.27
CA LEU A 526 -12.97 -28.03 -3.25
C LEU A 526 -12.31 -26.65 -3.16
N ASN A 527 -12.36 -25.85 -4.23
CA ASN A 527 -11.86 -24.48 -4.25
C ASN A 527 -12.87 -23.47 -3.66
N SER A 528 -14.13 -23.87 -3.46
CA SER A 528 -15.12 -23.05 -2.79
C SER A 528 -14.95 -23.12 -1.27
N THR A 529 -14.43 -22.08 -0.67
CA THR A 529 -14.25 -21.97 0.80
C THR A 529 -15.54 -22.19 1.57
N ARG A 530 -16.68 -21.84 0.96
CA ARG A 530 -18.01 -22.06 1.55
C ARG A 530 -18.40 -23.53 1.58
N GLN A 531 -18.31 -24.25 0.44
CA GLN A 531 -18.65 -25.66 0.35
C GLN A 531 -17.70 -26.52 1.20
N LEU A 532 -16.41 -26.20 1.15
CA LEU A 532 -15.41 -26.85 1.99
C LEU A 532 -15.66 -26.61 3.49
N GLY A 533 -16.12 -25.41 3.86
CA GLY A 533 -16.52 -25.11 5.23
C GLY A 533 -17.72 -25.94 5.70
N VAL A 534 -18.75 -26.09 4.86
CA VAL A 534 -19.87 -26.99 5.16
C VAL A 534 -19.40 -28.44 5.34
N PHE A 535 -18.56 -28.93 4.41
CA PHE A 535 -18.02 -30.29 4.51
C PHE A 535 -17.25 -30.52 5.83
N LEU A 536 -16.32 -29.63 6.18
CA LEU A 536 -15.49 -29.80 7.39
C LEU A 536 -16.29 -29.67 8.69
N PHE A 537 -17.17 -28.67 8.79
CA PHE A 537 -17.77 -28.29 10.08
C PHE A 537 -19.20 -28.79 10.26
N GLU A 538 -19.92 -29.12 9.18
CA GLU A 538 -21.28 -29.58 9.24
C GLU A 538 -21.37 -31.08 8.88
N THR A 539 -20.72 -31.53 7.80
CA THR A 539 -20.75 -32.96 7.40
C THR A 539 -19.84 -33.81 8.27
N LEU A 540 -18.56 -33.41 8.45
CA LEU A 540 -17.61 -34.14 9.31
C LEU A 540 -17.74 -33.77 10.80
N GLY A 541 -18.48 -32.73 11.15
CA GLY A 541 -18.70 -32.31 12.54
C GLY A 541 -17.45 -31.84 13.29
N LEU A 542 -16.42 -31.38 12.56
CA LEU A 542 -15.19 -30.87 13.18
C LEU A 542 -15.43 -29.57 13.95
N PRO A 543 -14.71 -29.26 15.02
CA PRO A 543 -14.91 -28.04 15.79
C PRO A 543 -14.42 -26.82 14.99
N PRO A 544 -15.25 -25.78 14.81
CA PRO A 544 -14.85 -24.58 14.08
C PRO A 544 -13.82 -23.79 14.88
N VAL A 545 -12.62 -23.60 14.31
CA VAL A 545 -11.51 -22.87 14.94
C VAL A 545 -11.70 -21.37 14.80
N LYS A 546 -12.21 -20.89 13.65
CA LYS A 546 -12.39 -19.46 13.35
C LYS A 546 -13.57 -19.26 12.41
N LYS A 547 -14.43 -18.27 12.73
CA LYS A 547 -15.51 -17.83 11.84
C LYS A 547 -15.12 -16.53 11.15
N THR A 548 -15.52 -16.37 9.90
CA THR A 548 -15.41 -15.15 9.13
C THR A 548 -16.79 -14.53 8.89
N LYS A 549 -16.86 -13.32 8.35
CA LYS A 549 -18.15 -12.70 7.99
C LYS A 549 -18.96 -13.50 6.96
N SER A 550 -18.29 -14.29 6.13
CA SER A 550 -18.89 -15.11 5.06
C SER A 550 -19.07 -16.58 5.44
N GLY A 551 -18.81 -16.97 6.69
CA GLY A 551 -18.94 -18.34 7.17
C GLY A 551 -17.71 -18.88 7.90
N TYR A 552 -17.42 -20.17 7.75
CA TYR A 552 -16.28 -20.83 8.37
C TYR A 552 -14.97 -20.48 7.65
N SER A 553 -13.90 -20.23 8.41
CA SER A 553 -12.56 -20.12 7.84
C SER A 553 -11.99 -21.50 7.53
N THR A 554 -11.44 -21.65 6.33
CA THR A 554 -10.74 -22.87 5.88
C THR A 554 -9.30 -22.56 5.45
N ASN A 555 -8.69 -21.49 6.02
CA ASN A 555 -7.31 -21.12 5.71
C ASN A 555 -6.30 -22.18 6.24
N ALA A 556 -5.04 -22.07 5.80
CA ALA A 556 -3.99 -23.02 6.16
C ALA A 556 -3.83 -23.18 7.68
N GLU A 557 -3.90 -22.09 8.46
CA GLU A 557 -3.81 -22.12 9.94
C GLU A 557 -4.93 -22.94 10.59
N VAL A 558 -6.15 -22.82 10.06
CA VAL A 558 -7.30 -23.58 10.55
C VAL A 558 -7.15 -25.06 10.21
N LEU A 559 -6.75 -25.38 8.98
CA LEU A 559 -6.53 -26.77 8.56
C LEU A 559 -5.39 -27.42 9.33
N GLU A 560 -4.29 -26.71 9.59
CA GLU A 560 -3.17 -27.21 10.38
C GLU A 560 -3.61 -27.60 11.81
N LYS A 561 -4.43 -26.78 12.47
CA LYS A 561 -5.00 -27.09 13.80
C LYS A 561 -5.97 -28.29 13.79
N LEU A 562 -6.52 -28.62 12.63
CA LEU A 562 -7.45 -29.74 12.46
C LEU A 562 -6.79 -30.99 11.85
N ARG A 563 -5.51 -30.92 11.47
CA ARG A 563 -4.77 -31.96 10.74
C ARG A 563 -4.99 -33.36 11.34
N ASP A 564 -4.78 -33.50 12.64
CA ASP A 564 -4.84 -34.81 13.37
C ASP A 564 -6.27 -35.21 13.76
N ARG A 565 -7.28 -34.42 13.40
CA ARG A 565 -8.67 -34.68 13.78
C ARG A 565 -9.40 -35.61 12.81
N HIS A 566 -9.05 -35.53 11.52
CA HIS A 566 -9.69 -36.37 10.50
C HIS A 566 -8.79 -36.50 9.25
N PRO A 567 -8.67 -37.71 8.63
CA PRO A 567 -7.81 -37.92 7.46
C PRO A 567 -8.14 -37.02 6.25
N ALA A 568 -9.41 -36.67 6.08
CA ALA A 568 -9.81 -35.72 4.99
C ALA A 568 -9.14 -34.37 5.11
N VAL A 569 -8.76 -33.92 6.31
CA VAL A 569 -8.10 -32.61 6.48
C VAL A 569 -6.71 -32.62 5.84
N GLN A 570 -5.94 -33.71 6.08
CA GLN A 570 -4.64 -33.89 5.44
C GLN A 570 -4.82 -33.99 3.92
N ALA A 571 -5.79 -34.75 3.42
CA ALA A 571 -6.06 -34.82 1.97
C ALA A 571 -6.42 -33.48 1.35
N ILE A 572 -7.15 -32.61 2.06
CA ILE A 572 -7.46 -31.22 1.59
C ILE A 572 -6.19 -30.37 1.57
N MET A 573 -5.32 -30.51 2.56
CA MET A 573 -4.05 -29.78 2.58
C MET A 573 -3.15 -30.21 1.43
N ASP A 574 -3.04 -31.51 1.18
CA ASP A 574 -2.28 -32.08 0.07
C ASP A 574 -2.87 -31.65 -1.27
N TYR A 575 -4.19 -31.74 -1.45
CA TYR A 575 -4.91 -31.27 -2.63
C TYR A 575 -4.57 -29.82 -2.96
N ARG A 576 -4.65 -28.92 -2.00
CA ARG A 576 -4.33 -27.49 -2.19
C ARG A 576 -2.88 -27.27 -2.57
N MET A 577 -1.95 -27.98 -1.90
CA MET A 577 -0.54 -27.90 -2.22
C MET A 577 -0.27 -28.39 -3.64
N LEU A 578 -0.77 -29.57 -4.01
CA LEU A 578 -0.58 -30.17 -5.34
C LEU A 578 -1.21 -29.33 -6.46
N THR A 579 -2.43 -28.84 -6.24
CA THR A 579 -3.14 -28.00 -7.20
C THR A 579 -2.39 -26.68 -7.44
N LYS A 580 -1.83 -26.08 -6.37
CA LYS A 580 -1.00 -24.89 -6.49
C LYS A 580 0.30 -25.17 -7.25
N LEU A 581 0.97 -26.26 -6.96
CA LEU A 581 2.19 -26.68 -7.67
C LEU A 581 1.90 -26.91 -9.16
N LYS A 582 0.81 -27.61 -9.47
CA LYS A 582 0.41 -27.87 -10.85
C LYS A 582 0.06 -26.59 -11.59
N SER A 583 -0.90 -25.82 -11.10
CA SER A 583 -1.43 -24.64 -11.80
C SER A 583 -0.39 -23.52 -11.96
N THR A 584 0.42 -23.27 -10.92
CA THR A 584 1.35 -22.14 -10.92
C THR A 584 2.68 -22.51 -11.61
N TYR A 585 3.20 -23.70 -11.34
CA TYR A 585 4.53 -24.07 -11.81
C TYR A 585 4.49 -25.05 -12.98
N ALA A 586 3.84 -26.21 -12.89
CA ALA A 586 3.83 -27.14 -14.00
C ALA A 586 3.13 -26.53 -15.24
N ASP A 587 1.85 -26.23 -15.12
CA ASP A 587 1.04 -25.71 -16.25
C ASP A 587 1.39 -24.24 -16.57
N GLY A 588 1.70 -23.45 -15.52
CA GLY A 588 2.02 -22.03 -15.64
C GLY A 588 3.32 -21.78 -16.38
N LEU A 589 4.39 -22.51 -16.02
CA LEU A 589 5.69 -22.36 -16.66
C LEU A 589 5.69 -22.89 -18.11
N GLN A 590 4.98 -23.99 -18.41
CA GLN A 590 4.86 -24.51 -19.77
C GLN A 590 4.34 -23.47 -20.78
N LYS A 591 3.41 -22.62 -20.36
CA LYS A 591 2.80 -21.60 -21.21
C LYS A 591 3.75 -20.46 -21.61
N VAL A 592 4.82 -20.26 -20.85
CA VAL A 592 5.76 -19.15 -21.02
C VAL A 592 7.14 -19.61 -21.51
N ILE A 593 7.29 -20.89 -21.85
CA ILE A 593 8.50 -21.40 -22.52
C ILE A 593 8.56 -20.81 -23.93
N GLY A 594 9.65 -20.09 -24.22
CA GLY A 594 9.91 -19.53 -25.53
C GLY A 594 10.23 -20.60 -26.60
N PRO A 595 10.26 -20.21 -27.86
CA PRO A 595 10.57 -21.14 -28.96
C PRO A 595 11.98 -21.74 -28.89
N ASP A 596 12.87 -21.12 -28.12
CA ASP A 596 14.25 -21.58 -27.84
C ASP A 596 14.32 -22.45 -26.55
N GLY A 597 13.19 -22.83 -25.98
CA GLY A 597 13.13 -23.64 -24.75
C GLY A 597 13.43 -22.88 -23.47
N ARG A 598 13.57 -21.56 -23.52
CA ARG A 598 13.93 -20.75 -22.35
C ARG A 598 12.73 -20.03 -21.76
N ILE A 599 12.73 -19.89 -20.45
CA ILE A 599 11.80 -19.03 -19.71
C ILE A 599 12.50 -17.72 -19.40
N ARG A 600 11.78 -16.62 -19.66
CA ARG A 600 12.22 -15.26 -19.38
C ARG A 600 11.30 -14.64 -18.34
N THR A 601 11.84 -14.35 -17.17
CA THR A 601 11.14 -13.59 -16.14
C THR A 601 11.36 -12.09 -16.35
N THR A 602 10.52 -11.26 -15.79
CA THR A 602 10.76 -9.83 -15.68
C THR A 602 11.21 -9.49 -14.26
N PHE A 603 12.41 -8.95 -14.11
CA PHE A 603 12.91 -8.47 -12.82
C PHE A 603 12.43 -7.05 -12.56
N GLN A 604 11.64 -6.87 -11.53
CA GLN A 604 11.14 -5.56 -11.12
C GLN A 604 12.14 -4.92 -10.15
N ASN A 605 12.82 -3.86 -10.59
CA ASN A 605 13.80 -3.13 -9.80
C ASN A 605 13.26 -1.86 -9.13
N THR A 606 12.01 -1.47 -9.44
CA THR A 606 11.36 -0.23 -8.94
C THR A 606 10.07 -0.49 -8.15
N VAL A 607 9.86 -1.71 -7.60
CA VAL A 607 8.59 -2.08 -6.96
C VAL A 607 8.70 -2.18 -5.44
N THR A 608 9.78 -2.78 -4.92
CA THR A 608 9.87 -3.03 -3.48
C THR A 608 10.41 -1.83 -2.71
N ALA A 609 9.78 -1.48 -1.60
CA ALA A 609 10.23 -0.37 -0.78
C ALA A 609 11.55 -0.63 -0.02
N THR A 610 12.08 -1.85 -0.05
CA THR A 610 13.36 -2.23 0.59
C THR A 610 14.54 -2.24 -0.39
N GLY A 611 14.31 -2.01 -1.67
CA GLY A 611 15.37 -2.14 -2.69
C GLY A 611 15.55 -3.56 -3.25
N ARG A 612 14.89 -4.58 -2.70
CA ARG A 612 14.96 -5.94 -3.25
C ARG A 612 14.38 -6.01 -4.65
N LEU A 613 14.93 -6.86 -5.50
CA LEU A 613 14.30 -7.23 -6.76
C LEU A 613 13.08 -8.12 -6.49
N SER A 614 12.08 -8.02 -7.35
CA SER A 614 11.03 -9.02 -7.44
C SER A 614 10.95 -9.55 -8.87
N SER A 615 10.42 -10.75 -9.02
CA SER A 615 10.33 -11.46 -10.30
C SER A 615 8.85 -11.66 -10.65
N THR A 616 8.48 -11.35 -11.89
CA THR A 616 7.10 -11.49 -12.39
C THR A 616 7.10 -12.10 -13.79
N ASP A 617 6.01 -12.70 -14.17
CA ASP A 617 5.69 -13.17 -15.52
C ASP A 617 6.74 -14.08 -16.19
N PRO A 618 7.14 -15.21 -15.54
CA PRO A 618 6.66 -15.80 -14.29
C PRO A 618 7.51 -15.43 -13.07
N ASN A 619 6.98 -15.54 -11.84
CA ASN A 619 7.77 -15.35 -10.64
C ASN A 619 8.64 -16.59 -10.33
N LEU A 620 9.92 -16.52 -10.67
CA LEU A 620 10.90 -17.59 -10.44
C LEU A 620 11.50 -17.55 -9.01
N GLN A 621 11.38 -16.43 -8.28
CA GLN A 621 11.89 -16.32 -6.91
C GLN A 621 11.04 -17.07 -5.88
N ASN A 622 9.80 -17.46 -6.24
CA ASN A 622 8.86 -18.13 -5.35
C ASN A 622 8.74 -19.64 -5.58
N ILE A 623 9.64 -20.26 -6.35
CA ILE A 623 9.67 -21.72 -6.55
C ILE A 623 9.97 -22.37 -5.20
N PRO A 624 9.09 -23.28 -4.70
CA PRO A 624 9.23 -23.85 -3.35
C PRO A 624 10.52 -24.68 -3.22
N VAL A 625 11.22 -24.53 -2.09
CA VAL A 625 12.44 -25.28 -1.78
C VAL A 625 12.32 -26.16 -0.53
N ARG A 626 11.28 -25.95 0.27
CA ARG A 626 11.15 -26.63 1.57
C ARG A 626 10.46 -27.98 1.48
N THR A 627 9.69 -28.23 0.45
CA THR A 627 8.99 -29.48 0.23
C THR A 627 9.70 -30.28 -0.86
N GLU A 628 9.74 -31.59 -0.73
CA GLU A 628 10.37 -32.49 -1.70
C GLU A 628 9.80 -32.27 -3.12
N LEU A 629 8.47 -32.28 -3.27
CA LEU A 629 7.81 -32.00 -4.54
C LEU A 629 8.06 -30.60 -5.09
N GLY A 630 8.18 -29.61 -4.21
CA GLY A 630 8.47 -28.23 -4.64
C GLY A 630 9.90 -28.09 -5.16
N SER A 631 10.85 -28.76 -4.50
CA SER A 631 12.26 -28.74 -4.93
C SER A 631 12.49 -29.49 -6.26
N GLU A 632 11.69 -30.50 -6.60
CA GLU A 632 11.75 -31.21 -7.88
C GLU A 632 11.58 -30.26 -9.08
N ILE A 633 10.79 -29.16 -8.93
CA ILE A 633 10.62 -28.17 -10.00
C ILE A 633 11.96 -27.58 -10.41
N ARG A 634 12.90 -27.39 -9.49
CA ARG A 634 14.24 -26.88 -9.79
C ARG A 634 15.10 -27.84 -10.63
N ARG A 635 14.75 -29.15 -10.70
CA ARG A 635 15.41 -30.12 -11.57
C ARG A 635 15.11 -29.89 -13.04
N MET A 636 13.96 -29.25 -13.37
CA MET A 636 13.57 -28.96 -14.74
C MET A 636 14.33 -27.76 -15.34
N PHE A 637 14.98 -26.95 -14.48
CA PHE A 637 15.84 -25.86 -14.96
C PHE A 637 17.24 -26.41 -15.20
N VAL A 638 17.64 -26.46 -16.46
CA VAL A 638 18.84 -27.13 -16.92
C VAL A 638 19.74 -26.20 -17.74
N PRO A 639 21.04 -26.41 -17.80
CA PRO A 639 21.91 -25.68 -18.72
C PRO A 639 21.79 -26.22 -20.14
N ARG A 640 22.43 -25.53 -21.09
CA ARG A 640 22.63 -26.05 -22.44
C ARG A 640 23.44 -27.36 -22.43
N PRO A 641 23.34 -28.21 -23.46
CA PRO A 641 24.17 -29.43 -23.58
C PRO A 641 25.66 -29.11 -23.51
N GLY A 642 26.40 -29.80 -22.63
CA GLY A 642 27.82 -29.56 -22.39
C GLY A 642 28.15 -28.39 -21.46
N TRP A 643 27.13 -27.76 -20.87
CA TRP A 643 27.24 -26.66 -19.94
C TRP A 643 26.79 -27.09 -18.54
N VAL A 644 27.03 -26.25 -17.56
CA VAL A 644 26.56 -26.40 -16.16
C VAL A 644 25.92 -25.12 -15.64
N LEU A 645 25.09 -25.27 -14.61
CA LEU A 645 24.67 -24.15 -13.77
C LEU A 645 25.60 -24.03 -12.58
N VAL A 646 26.02 -22.83 -12.27
CA VAL A 646 26.73 -22.44 -11.05
C VAL A 646 25.74 -21.63 -10.20
N ASP A 647 25.46 -22.11 -9.00
CA ASP A 647 24.64 -21.43 -8.00
C ASP A 647 25.57 -20.94 -6.87
N ALA A 648 25.56 -19.63 -6.61
CA ALA A 648 26.34 -19.01 -5.56
C ALA A 648 25.40 -18.28 -4.57
N ASP A 649 25.45 -18.66 -3.32
CA ASP A 649 24.53 -18.21 -2.27
C ASP A 649 25.27 -17.52 -1.12
N TYR A 650 24.79 -16.36 -0.66
CA TYR A 650 25.35 -15.69 0.52
C TYR A 650 25.01 -16.41 1.82
N SER A 651 26.02 -16.68 2.61
CA SER A 651 25.84 -17.22 3.97
C SER A 651 25.40 -16.13 4.93
N GLN A 652 24.09 -16.12 5.29
CA GLN A 652 23.50 -15.30 6.36
C GLN A 652 23.75 -13.79 6.19
N ILE A 653 23.61 -13.25 5.00
CA ILE A 653 23.95 -11.85 4.66
C ILE A 653 23.25 -10.84 5.59
N GLU A 654 21.96 -11.01 5.91
CA GLU A 654 21.23 -10.08 6.77
C GLU A 654 21.78 -10.02 8.20
N LEU A 655 22.22 -11.16 8.75
CA LEU A 655 22.82 -11.20 10.07
C LEU A 655 24.22 -10.58 10.08
N ARG A 656 24.98 -10.72 9.00
CA ARG A 656 26.29 -10.06 8.82
C ARG A 656 26.13 -8.55 8.67
N VAL A 657 25.13 -8.11 7.93
CA VAL A 657 24.74 -6.70 7.83
C VAL A 657 24.31 -6.15 9.19
N LEU A 658 23.51 -6.88 9.96
CA LEU A 658 23.13 -6.50 11.32
C LEU A 658 24.35 -6.36 12.24
N ALA A 659 25.27 -7.32 12.20
CA ALA A 659 26.52 -7.26 12.96
C ALA A 659 27.37 -6.01 12.63
N HIS A 660 27.37 -5.60 11.35
CA HIS A 660 28.03 -4.39 10.89
C HIS A 660 27.35 -3.12 11.38
N ILE A 661 26.03 -3.00 11.18
CA ILE A 661 25.25 -1.79 11.49
C ILE A 661 25.14 -1.59 13.01
N ALA A 662 24.87 -2.66 13.76
CA ALA A 662 24.74 -2.62 15.21
C ALA A 662 26.08 -2.46 15.95
N ASP A 663 27.19 -2.57 15.25
CA ASP A 663 28.55 -2.57 15.80
C ASP A 663 28.72 -3.49 17.02
N ASP A 664 28.08 -4.67 16.96
CA ASP A 664 28.11 -5.62 18.06
C ASP A 664 29.37 -6.49 17.99
N THR A 665 30.32 -6.24 18.90
CA THR A 665 31.63 -6.91 18.92
C THR A 665 31.50 -8.43 19.03
N ARG A 666 30.60 -8.95 19.87
CA ARG A 666 30.42 -10.40 20.05
C ARG A 666 29.85 -11.06 18.80
N MET A 667 28.89 -10.40 18.15
CA MET A 667 28.33 -10.87 16.90
C MET A 667 29.40 -10.88 15.79
N GLN A 668 30.23 -9.82 15.74
CA GLN A 668 31.34 -9.72 14.79
C GLN A 668 32.39 -10.81 15.02
N GLU A 669 32.77 -11.08 16.29
CA GLU A 669 33.73 -12.14 16.66
C GLU A 669 33.19 -13.51 16.24
N ALA A 670 31.93 -13.81 16.51
CA ALA A 670 31.29 -15.06 16.10
C ALA A 670 31.34 -15.28 14.58
N PHE A 671 31.15 -14.24 13.78
CA PHE A 671 31.27 -14.35 12.31
C PHE A 671 32.72 -14.46 11.84
N ARG A 672 33.70 -13.89 12.55
CA ARG A 672 35.11 -13.98 12.19
C ARG A 672 35.71 -15.33 12.58
N SER A 673 35.20 -16.01 13.63
CA SER A 673 35.69 -17.33 14.06
C SER A 673 35.35 -18.44 13.03
N GLY A 674 34.41 -18.20 12.13
CA GLY A 674 33.95 -19.18 11.15
C GLY A 674 33.06 -20.28 11.75
N GLU A 675 32.67 -20.16 13.02
CA GLU A 675 31.77 -21.09 13.67
C GLU A 675 30.31 -20.90 13.19
N ASP A 676 29.50 -21.94 13.39
CA ASP A 676 28.05 -21.84 13.10
C ASP A 676 27.38 -20.83 14.02
N PHE A 677 27.09 -19.64 13.49
CA PHE A 677 26.50 -18.53 14.24
C PHE A 677 25.21 -18.94 15.00
N HIS A 678 24.39 -19.80 14.43
CA HIS A 678 23.19 -20.28 15.11
C HIS A 678 23.51 -21.21 16.27
N ALA A 679 24.56 -22.01 16.17
CA ALA A 679 25.04 -22.84 17.28
C ALA A 679 25.70 -21.99 18.37
N VAL A 680 26.49 -20.99 17.99
CA VAL A 680 27.09 -20.01 18.93
C VAL A 680 25.96 -19.27 19.67
N THR A 681 24.97 -18.77 18.96
CA THR A 681 23.82 -18.11 19.60
C THR A 681 23.08 -19.06 20.54
N ALA A 682 22.86 -20.33 20.16
CA ALA A 682 22.21 -21.32 21.00
C ALA A 682 23.01 -21.55 22.28
N SER A 683 24.32 -21.75 22.18
CA SER A 683 25.22 -21.89 23.32
C SER A 683 25.07 -20.72 24.31
N GLN A 684 25.06 -19.50 23.78
CA GLN A 684 24.97 -18.27 24.59
C GLN A 684 23.58 -18.06 25.22
N VAL A 685 22.52 -18.27 24.46
CA VAL A 685 21.12 -18.06 24.90
C VAL A 685 20.70 -19.11 25.93
N PHE A 686 21.08 -20.38 25.71
CA PHE A 686 20.75 -21.48 26.61
C PHE A 686 21.80 -21.69 27.73
N GLY A 687 22.93 -21.01 27.66
CA GLY A 687 23.98 -21.10 28.68
C GLY A 687 24.67 -22.47 28.72
N VAL A 688 24.81 -23.14 27.58
CA VAL A 688 25.44 -24.45 27.44
C VAL A 688 26.72 -24.35 26.61
N PRO A 689 27.71 -25.26 26.82
CA PRO A 689 28.87 -25.32 25.92
C PRO A 689 28.47 -25.58 24.48
N LEU A 690 29.26 -25.11 23.51
CA LEU A 690 28.95 -25.22 22.08
C LEU A 690 28.74 -26.69 21.64
N GLU A 691 29.54 -27.60 22.18
CA GLU A 691 29.47 -29.04 21.88
C GLU A 691 28.19 -29.69 22.43
N SER A 692 27.53 -29.04 23.38
CA SER A 692 26.30 -29.55 24.00
C SER A 692 25.04 -28.94 23.32
N VAL A 693 25.20 -28.12 22.29
CA VAL A 693 24.06 -27.56 21.56
C VAL A 693 23.34 -28.64 20.77
N THR A 694 22.09 -28.87 21.12
CA THR A 694 21.25 -29.86 20.40
C THR A 694 20.71 -29.23 19.08
N PRO A 695 20.32 -30.09 18.11
CA PRO A 695 19.66 -29.60 16.87
C PRO A 695 18.40 -28.76 17.15
N LEU A 696 17.66 -29.06 18.22
CA LEU A 696 16.48 -28.30 18.64
C LEU A 696 16.87 -26.90 19.14
N MET A 697 17.88 -26.80 20.01
CA MET A 697 18.40 -25.51 20.49
C MET A 697 18.90 -24.63 19.34
N ARG A 698 19.63 -25.23 18.40
CA ARG A 698 20.12 -24.53 17.20
C ARG A 698 18.95 -24.01 16.35
N ARG A 699 17.89 -24.80 16.18
CA ARG A 699 16.68 -24.40 15.44
C ARG A 699 15.96 -23.26 16.15
N HIS A 700 15.80 -23.29 17.48
CA HIS A 700 15.23 -22.20 18.25
C HIS A 700 16.07 -20.93 18.14
N ALA A 701 17.40 -21.04 18.28
CA ALA A 701 18.32 -19.91 18.11
C ALA A 701 18.23 -19.32 16.67
N LYS A 702 18.10 -20.18 15.65
CA LYS A 702 17.88 -19.70 14.28
C LYS A 702 16.60 -18.86 14.16
N ALA A 703 15.50 -19.31 14.77
CA ALA A 703 14.24 -18.57 14.79
C ALA A 703 14.37 -17.23 15.55
N VAL A 704 15.10 -17.22 16.67
CA VAL A 704 15.39 -15.98 17.43
C VAL A 704 16.25 -15.04 16.60
N ASN A 705 17.34 -15.50 16.00
CA ASN A 705 18.25 -14.69 15.17
C ASN A 705 17.50 -13.96 14.03
N PHE A 706 16.71 -14.70 13.26
CA PHE A 706 15.92 -14.08 12.20
C PHE A 706 14.77 -13.23 12.74
N GLY A 707 14.10 -13.71 13.80
CA GLY A 707 13.02 -12.99 14.45
C GLY A 707 13.43 -11.60 14.94
N ILE A 708 14.61 -11.47 15.53
CA ILE A 708 15.15 -10.19 16.02
C ILE A 708 15.34 -9.20 14.86
N VAL A 709 15.90 -9.64 13.73
CA VAL A 709 16.07 -8.80 12.52
C VAL A 709 14.73 -8.22 12.08
N TYR A 710 13.66 -9.02 12.19
CA TYR A 710 12.31 -8.62 11.76
C TYR A 710 11.45 -7.99 12.88
N GLY A 711 12.01 -7.77 14.07
CA GLY A 711 11.28 -7.18 15.20
C GLY A 711 10.14 -8.08 15.71
N ILE A 712 10.41 -9.40 15.82
CA ILE A 712 9.43 -10.40 16.27
C ILE A 712 8.95 -10.11 17.70
N SER A 713 7.66 -10.33 17.95
CA SER A 713 7.10 -10.30 19.31
C SER A 713 7.27 -11.65 20.01
N GLU A 714 7.27 -11.64 21.36
CA GLU A 714 7.27 -12.84 22.15
C GLU A 714 6.10 -13.78 21.84
N PHE A 715 4.95 -13.23 21.40
CA PHE A 715 3.80 -14.01 20.98
C PHE A 715 4.07 -14.77 19.68
N SER A 716 4.60 -14.09 18.67
CA SER A 716 4.90 -14.73 17.38
C SER A 716 6.01 -15.75 17.51
N LEU A 717 7.09 -15.44 18.24
CA LEU A 717 8.18 -16.38 18.48
C LEU A 717 7.69 -17.63 19.20
N ALA A 718 6.84 -17.48 20.23
CA ALA A 718 6.26 -18.62 20.96
C ALA A 718 5.49 -19.58 20.04
N GLN A 719 4.76 -19.03 19.07
CA GLN A 719 4.05 -19.84 18.06
C GLN A 719 5.02 -20.53 17.09
N ASP A 720 6.06 -19.82 16.62
CA ASP A 720 6.99 -20.32 15.62
C ASP A 720 7.84 -21.48 16.11
N ILE A 721 8.22 -21.49 17.39
CA ILE A 721 9.08 -22.52 17.97
C ILE A 721 8.35 -23.46 18.95
N GLY A 722 7.04 -23.27 19.16
CA GLY A 722 6.21 -24.18 19.97
C GLY A 722 6.51 -24.14 21.48
N VAL A 723 6.87 -22.97 22.01
CA VAL A 723 7.14 -22.77 23.46
C VAL A 723 6.12 -21.81 24.07
N SER A 724 6.14 -21.68 25.40
CA SER A 724 5.32 -20.67 26.08
C SER A 724 5.77 -19.25 25.77
N ARG A 725 4.86 -18.28 25.89
CA ARG A 725 5.19 -16.85 25.71
C ARG A 725 6.27 -16.37 26.68
N ALA A 726 6.30 -16.90 27.91
CA ALA A 726 7.31 -16.56 28.91
C ALA A 726 8.69 -17.05 28.50
N GLU A 727 8.80 -18.28 27.97
CA GLU A 727 10.05 -18.83 27.45
C GLU A 727 10.53 -18.05 26.23
N ALA A 728 9.63 -17.74 25.26
CA ALA A 728 9.98 -16.93 24.09
C ALA A 728 10.50 -15.54 24.50
N LYS A 729 9.87 -14.92 25.51
CA LYS A 729 10.36 -13.66 26.07
C LYS A 729 11.75 -13.81 26.68
N ALA A 730 11.97 -14.87 27.48
CA ALA A 730 13.28 -15.13 28.07
C ALA A 730 14.37 -15.33 27.01
N TYR A 731 14.07 -15.97 25.89
CA TYR A 731 15.02 -16.13 24.79
C TYR A 731 15.36 -14.78 24.13
N ILE A 732 14.36 -13.93 23.87
CA ILE A 732 14.59 -12.57 23.32
C ILE A 732 15.43 -11.74 24.28
N ASP A 733 15.07 -11.71 25.57
CA ASP A 733 15.75 -10.95 26.60
C ASP A 733 17.22 -11.40 26.74
N SER A 734 17.48 -12.72 26.81
CA SER A 734 18.82 -13.31 26.87
C SER A 734 19.64 -12.97 25.62
N TYR A 735 19.04 -13.03 24.42
CA TYR A 735 19.70 -12.64 23.19
C TYR A 735 20.16 -11.18 23.23
N LEU A 736 19.23 -10.27 23.57
CA LEU A 736 19.52 -8.83 23.63
C LEU A 736 20.45 -8.44 24.78
N GLU A 737 20.54 -9.27 25.83
CA GLU A 737 21.56 -9.09 26.88
C GLU A 737 22.95 -9.47 26.38
N LYS A 738 23.05 -10.55 25.58
CA LYS A 738 24.32 -11.03 25.02
C LYS A 738 24.82 -10.12 23.89
N TYR A 739 23.92 -9.73 23.02
CA TYR A 739 24.19 -8.84 21.87
C TYR A 739 23.74 -7.41 22.19
N SER A 740 24.49 -6.73 23.06
CA SER A 740 24.11 -5.39 23.54
C SER A 740 24.12 -4.32 22.45
N GLY A 741 24.99 -4.45 21.44
CA GLY A 741 25.01 -3.58 20.27
C GLY A 741 23.71 -3.67 19.45
N VAL A 742 23.17 -4.88 19.28
CA VAL A 742 21.88 -5.08 18.63
C VAL A 742 20.75 -4.43 19.43
N ARG A 743 20.78 -4.53 20.77
CA ARG A 743 19.79 -3.82 21.63
C ARG A 743 19.84 -2.32 21.44
N ALA A 744 21.05 -1.73 21.45
CA ALA A 744 21.26 -0.31 21.22
C ALA A 744 20.74 0.11 19.85
N TYR A 745 21.11 -0.61 18.79
CA TYR A 745 20.62 -0.37 17.45
C TYR A 745 19.08 -0.37 17.37
N MET A 746 18.44 -1.38 17.99
CA MET A 746 16.97 -1.48 17.99
C MET A 746 16.28 -0.28 18.69
N HIS A 747 16.93 0.35 19.63
CA HIS A 747 16.44 1.58 20.26
C HIS A 747 16.70 2.79 19.37
N ASP A 748 17.93 2.98 18.97
CA ASP A 748 18.41 4.19 18.30
C ASP A 748 17.80 4.38 16.91
N ILE A 749 17.58 3.29 16.16
CA ILE A 749 16.97 3.39 14.83
C ILE A 749 15.52 3.86 14.89
N LYS A 750 14.78 3.51 15.96
CA LYS A 750 13.41 3.98 16.15
C LYS A 750 13.38 5.47 16.47
N GLU A 751 14.31 5.94 17.31
CA GLU A 751 14.43 7.37 17.61
C GLU A 751 14.88 8.14 16.36
N THR A 752 15.85 7.64 15.61
CA THR A 752 16.27 8.21 14.31
C THR A 752 15.09 8.33 13.35
N ALA A 753 14.26 7.28 13.24
CA ALA A 753 13.07 7.32 12.40
C ALA A 753 12.05 8.36 12.89
N ARG A 754 11.88 8.54 14.20
CA ARG A 754 10.99 9.58 14.77
C ARG A 754 11.49 10.99 14.52
N GLU A 755 12.79 11.20 14.61
CA GLU A 755 13.40 12.52 14.38
C GLU A 755 13.42 12.89 12.91
N LYS A 756 13.99 12.01 12.06
CA LYS A 756 14.22 12.27 10.64
C LYS A 756 13.00 12.01 9.75
N GLY A 757 12.05 11.15 10.18
CA GLY A 757 10.94 10.68 9.38
C GLY A 757 11.28 9.58 8.37
N TYR A 758 12.55 9.13 8.33
CA TYR A 758 13.02 8.07 7.43
C TYR A 758 14.15 7.26 8.09
N VAL A 759 14.48 6.12 7.49
CA VAL A 759 15.68 5.33 7.76
C VAL A 759 16.50 5.12 6.49
N GLU A 760 17.80 4.78 6.66
CA GLU A 760 18.75 4.63 5.55
C GLU A 760 19.46 3.28 5.58
N THR A 761 19.83 2.76 4.39
CA THR A 761 20.78 1.65 4.26
C THR A 761 22.23 2.16 4.41
N ILE A 762 23.19 1.24 4.49
CA ILE A 762 24.64 1.59 4.50
C ILE A 762 25.10 2.27 3.19
N PHE A 763 24.31 2.18 2.12
CA PHE A 763 24.55 2.84 0.84
C PHE A 763 23.73 4.12 0.63
N GLY A 764 23.00 4.57 1.66
CA GLY A 764 22.23 5.81 1.62
C GLY A 764 20.84 5.70 0.99
N ARG A 765 20.34 4.48 0.70
CA ARG A 765 18.95 4.30 0.28
C ARG A 765 18.01 4.72 1.39
N ARG A 766 17.11 5.65 1.10
CA ARG A 766 16.14 6.17 2.07
C ARG A 766 14.78 5.51 1.94
N ARG A 767 14.17 5.28 3.09
CA ARG A 767 12.76 4.91 3.17
C ARG A 767 12.04 5.81 4.16
N ALA A 768 11.11 6.62 3.67
CA ALA A 768 10.23 7.42 4.50
C ALA A 768 9.29 6.53 5.33
N ILE A 769 9.06 6.91 6.60
CA ILE A 769 8.18 6.20 7.53
C ILE A 769 7.31 7.24 8.26
N PRO A 770 6.36 7.89 7.57
CA PRO A 770 5.52 8.91 8.19
C PRO A 770 4.68 8.37 9.34
N GLU A 771 4.29 7.09 9.30
CA GLU A 771 3.48 6.43 10.32
C GLU A 771 4.20 6.21 11.66
N ILE A 772 5.50 6.47 11.75
CA ILE A 772 6.28 6.31 13.00
C ILE A 772 5.79 7.24 14.12
N LYS A 773 5.18 8.36 13.77
CA LYS A 773 4.62 9.36 14.68
C LYS A 773 3.12 9.15 14.96
N SER A 774 2.50 8.12 14.40
CA SER A 774 1.06 7.87 14.54
C SER A 774 0.67 7.69 16.01
N SER A 775 -0.43 8.30 16.42
CA SER A 775 -1.06 8.10 17.72
C SER A 775 -1.64 6.68 17.89
N ASN A 776 -1.96 6.00 16.76
CA ASN A 776 -2.46 4.63 16.76
C ASN A 776 -1.32 3.64 17.05
N PHE A 777 -1.42 2.93 18.17
CA PHE A 777 -0.42 1.94 18.60
C PHE A 777 -0.09 0.88 17.52
N ASN A 778 -1.10 0.34 16.85
CA ASN A 778 -0.88 -0.73 15.85
C ASN A 778 -0.16 -0.21 14.61
N VAL A 779 -0.50 1.00 14.15
CA VAL A 779 0.14 1.68 13.02
C VAL A 779 1.59 2.00 13.38
N ARG A 780 1.82 2.63 14.53
CA ARG A 780 3.15 2.96 15.03
C ARG A 780 4.04 1.71 15.25
N SER A 781 3.49 0.64 15.85
CA SER A 781 4.21 -0.62 16.03
C SER A 781 4.58 -1.28 14.70
N GLY A 782 3.74 -1.14 13.65
CA GLY A 782 4.06 -1.54 12.28
C GLY A 782 5.22 -0.72 11.72
N ALA A 783 5.17 0.60 11.88
CA ALA A 783 6.22 1.53 11.44
C ALA A 783 7.56 1.28 12.15
N GLU A 784 7.55 0.99 13.45
CA GLU A 784 8.76 0.63 14.20
C GLU A 784 9.42 -0.65 13.67
N ARG A 785 8.65 -1.66 13.24
CA ARG A 785 9.20 -2.86 12.59
C ARG A 785 9.79 -2.54 11.22
N ILE A 786 9.16 -1.65 10.46
CA ILE A 786 9.70 -1.17 9.19
C ILE A 786 11.04 -0.47 9.42
N ALA A 787 11.13 0.39 10.43
CA ALA A 787 12.36 1.10 10.79
C ALA A 787 13.51 0.14 11.17
N LEU A 788 13.22 -0.92 11.92
CA LEU A 788 14.21 -1.93 12.31
C LEU A 788 14.72 -2.73 11.10
N ASN A 789 13.81 -3.15 10.24
CA ASN A 789 14.08 -4.10 9.18
C ASN A 789 14.72 -3.45 7.93
N THR A 790 14.27 -2.24 7.56
CA THR A 790 14.67 -1.60 6.30
C THR A 790 16.17 -1.40 6.15
N PRO A 791 16.94 -0.92 7.16
CA PRO A 791 18.40 -0.77 7.02
C PRO A 791 19.10 -2.10 6.77
N VAL A 792 18.65 -3.17 7.40
CA VAL A 792 19.28 -4.50 7.27
C VAL A 792 18.95 -5.14 5.93
N GLN A 793 17.65 -5.29 5.61
CA GLN A 793 17.21 -5.89 4.34
C GLN A 793 17.61 -5.06 3.13
N GLY A 794 17.48 -3.72 3.23
CA GLY A 794 17.85 -2.83 2.14
C GLY A 794 19.35 -2.87 1.86
N SER A 795 20.18 -2.87 2.89
CA SER A 795 21.63 -3.00 2.70
C SER A 795 22.02 -4.35 2.11
N ALA A 796 21.39 -5.43 2.52
CA ALA A 796 21.59 -6.75 1.90
C ALA A 796 21.19 -6.74 0.42
N ALA A 797 20.07 -6.11 0.08
CA ALA A 797 19.63 -5.95 -1.31
C ALA A 797 20.62 -5.11 -2.15
N ASP A 798 21.14 -4.01 -1.59
CA ASP A 798 22.14 -3.17 -2.24
C ASP A 798 23.45 -3.93 -2.49
N ILE A 799 23.90 -4.77 -1.52
CA ILE A 799 25.09 -5.63 -1.67
C ILE A 799 24.89 -6.63 -2.81
N ILE A 800 23.74 -7.31 -2.86
CA ILE A 800 23.45 -8.29 -3.93
C ILE A 800 23.41 -7.62 -5.29
N LYS A 801 22.81 -6.45 -5.42
CA LYS A 801 22.77 -5.68 -6.66
C LYS A 801 24.17 -5.29 -7.13
N LEU A 802 25.01 -4.83 -6.19
CA LEU A 802 26.40 -4.49 -6.48
C LEU A 802 27.21 -5.74 -6.89
N ALA A 803 26.98 -6.89 -6.23
CA ALA A 803 27.56 -8.16 -6.62
C ALA A 803 27.13 -8.56 -8.04
N MET A 804 25.85 -8.42 -8.39
CA MET A 804 25.36 -8.70 -9.75
C MET A 804 26.10 -7.87 -10.80
N VAL A 805 26.25 -6.56 -10.58
CA VAL A 805 26.97 -5.67 -11.50
C VAL A 805 28.43 -6.10 -11.64
N ARG A 806 29.12 -6.40 -10.54
CA ARG A 806 30.50 -6.84 -10.55
C ARG A 806 30.70 -8.19 -11.23
N VAL A 807 29.85 -9.18 -10.90
CA VAL A 807 29.85 -10.50 -11.53
C VAL A 807 29.63 -10.38 -13.03
N PHE A 808 28.66 -9.57 -13.44
CA PHE A 808 28.36 -9.36 -14.86
C PHE A 808 29.61 -8.88 -15.62
N HIS A 809 30.30 -7.87 -15.14
CA HIS A 809 31.52 -7.36 -15.77
C HIS A 809 32.70 -8.32 -15.65
N ALA A 810 32.83 -9.04 -14.53
CA ALA A 810 33.94 -10.00 -14.34
C ALA A 810 33.80 -11.26 -15.25
N LEU A 811 32.59 -11.52 -15.74
CA LEU A 811 32.34 -12.59 -16.71
C LEU A 811 32.58 -12.15 -18.15
N GLU A 812 32.90 -10.87 -18.43
CA GLU A 812 33.24 -10.41 -19.78
C GLU A 812 34.46 -11.19 -20.34
N GLY A 813 34.35 -11.62 -21.60
CA GLY A 813 35.36 -12.44 -22.24
C GLY A 813 35.21 -13.96 -22.03
N LEU A 814 34.34 -14.40 -21.12
CA LEU A 814 33.91 -15.79 -20.97
C LEU A 814 32.60 -16.04 -21.72
N GLN A 815 32.29 -17.32 -21.95
CA GLN A 815 30.97 -17.68 -22.48
C GLN A 815 29.87 -17.69 -21.42
N ALA A 816 30.26 -17.63 -20.15
CA ALA A 816 29.37 -17.63 -19.00
C ALA A 816 28.34 -16.49 -19.04
N ARG A 817 27.12 -16.75 -18.53
CA ARG A 817 26.01 -15.80 -18.48
C ARG A 817 25.34 -15.83 -17.11
N LEU A 818 25.17 -14.66 -16.50
CA LEU A 818 24.33 -14.50 -15.29
C LEU A 818 22.87 -14.59 -15.73
N LEU A 819 22.11 -15.54 -15.17
CA LEU A 819 20.73 -15.82 -15.60
C LEU A 819 19.67 -15.38 -14.60
N LEU A 820 19.86 -15.71 -13.33
CA LEU A 820 18.85 -15.43 -12.29
C LEU A 820 19.48 -14.87 -11.02
N GLN A 821 18.68 -14.08 -10.34
CA GLN A 821 18.88 -13.70 -8.95
C GLN A 821 17.66 -14.15 -8.15
N VAL A 822 17.86 -14.95 -7.08
CA VAL A 822 16.79 -15.50 -6.26
C VAL A 822 17.15 -15.31 -4.79
N HIS A 823 16.48 -14.38 -4.10
CA HIS A 823 16.78 -13.99 -2.71
C HIS A 823 18.22 -13.49 -2.54
N ASP A 824 19.12 -14.33 -2.03
CA ASP A 824 20.53 -14.09 -1.78
C ASP A 824 21.47 -14.96 -2.66
N GLU A 825 20.90 -15.65 -3.65
CA GLU A 825 21.63 -16.51 -4.62
C GLU A 825 21.70 -15.91 -6.02
N LEU A 826 22.81 -16.16 -6.73
CA LEU A 826 23.06 -15.83 -8.11
C LEU A 826 23.28 -17.11 -8.91
N ILE A 827 22.62 -17.21 -10.08
CA ILE A 827 22.69 -18.40 -10.94
C ILE A 827 23.33 -18.00 -12.27
N VAL A 828 24.44 -18.66 -12.59
CA VAL A 828 25.23 -18.47 -13.82
C VAL A 828 25.21 -19.76 -14.64
N GLU A 829 25.04 -19.64 -15.95
CA GLU A 829 25.21 -20.75 -16.92
C GLU A 829 26.56 -20.61 -17.58
N CYS A 830 27.36 -21.67 -17.64
CA CYS A 830 28.69 -21.64 -18.27
C CYS A 830 29.07 -23.01 -18.89
N PRO A 831 30.01 -23.03 -19.86
CA PRO A 831 30.59 -24.27 -20.31
C PRO A 831 31.23 -25.03 -19.15
N GLN A 832 31.24 -26.38 -19.22
CA GLN A 832 31.80 -27.23 -18.15
C GLN A 832 33.29 -26.93 -17.90
N GLU A 833 34.03 -26.56 -18.92
CA GLU A 833 35.45 -26.20 -18.81
C GLU A 833 35.70 -24.85 -18.10
N GLU A 834 34.77 -23.93 -18.14
CA GLU A 834 34.84 -22.62 -17.46
C GLU A 834 34.33 -22.68 -16.02
N ALA A 835 33.63 -23.72 -15.60
CA ALA A 835 32.87 -23.80 -14.38
C ALA A 835 33.71 -23.49 -13.11
N GLN A 836 34.91 -24.03 -13.00
CA GLN A 836 35.80 -23.78 -11.86
C GLN A 836 36.25 -22.31 -11.79
N GLN A 837 36.54 -21.70 -12.95
CA GLN A 837 36.90 -20.28 -13.02
C GLN A 837 35.68 -19.40 -12.70
N VAL A 838 34.50 -19.73 -13.21
CA VAL A 838 33.25 -19.00 -12.95
C VAL A 838 32.91 -19.06 -11.47
N MET A 839 32.97 -20.24 -10.82
CA MET A 839 32.75 -20.33 -9.37
C MET A 839 33.69 -19.42 -8.57
N GLN A 840 34.96 -19.36 -8.94
CA GLN A 840 35.96 -18.50 -8.26
C GLN A 840 35.62 -17.01 -8.48
N ILE A 841 35.27 -16.60 -9.70
CA ILE A 841 34.91 -15.22 -10.03
C ILE A 841 33.66 -14.82 -9.22
N VAL A 842 32.58 -15.62 -9.31
CA VAL A 842 31.33 -15.28 -8.66
C VAL A 842 31.50 -15.19 -7.14
N THR A 843 32.17 -16.17 -6.52
CA THR A 843 32.46 -16.13 -5.08
C THR A 843 33.28 -14.90 -4.71
N ASN A 844 34.35 -14.61 -5.44
CA ASN A 844 35.20 -13.46 -5.17
C ASN A 844 34.45 -12.13 -5.27
N GLU A 845 33.66 -11.93 -6.34
CA GLU A 845 32.92 -10.68 -6.53
C GLU A 845 31.78 -10.52 -5.51
N MET A 846 31.13 -11.60 -5.10
CA MET A 846 30.12 -11.59 -4.03
C MET A 846 30.77 -11.25 -2.68
N GLU A 847 31.87 -11.91 -2.31
CA GLU A 847 32.52 -11.69 -1.02
C GLU A 847 33.16 -10.30 -0.88
N HIS A 848 33.54 -9.67 -2.00
CA HIS A 848 34.13 -8.34 -2.04
C HIS A 848 33.16 -7.24 -2.49
N ALA A 849 31.86 -7.53 -2.61
CA ALA A 849 30.87 -6.55 -3.03
C ALA A 849 30.77 -5.36 -2.09
N ALA A 850 30.99 -5.57 -0.79
CA ALA A 850 30.96 -4.50 0.21
C ALA A 850 31.99 -4.74 1.33
N ALA A 851 32.55 -3.65 1.87
CA ALA A 851 33.44 -3.70 3.01
C ALA A 851 32.65 -3.61 4.32
N LEU A 852 32.33 -4.75 4.92
CA LEU A 852 31.71 -4.82 6.23
C LEU A 852 32.74 -5.05 7.35
N ARG A 853 32.36 -4.87 8.60
CA ARG A 853 33.16 -5.21 9.78
C ARG A 853 33.29 -6.72 10.00
N VAL A 854 32.54 -7.50 9.27
CA VAL A 854 32.59 -8.97 9.21
C VAL A 854 32.76 -9.41 7.76
N PRO A 855 33.40 -10.54 7.48
CA PRO A 855 33.54 -11.00 6.12
C PRO A 855 32.16 -11.33 5.54
N LEU A 856 31.93 -10.98 4.27
CA LEU A 856 30.89 -11.60 3.47
C LEU A 856 31.40 -12.99 3.05
N VAL A 857 30.54 -13.98 3.05
CA VAL A 857 30.88 -15.35 2.66
C VAL A 857 29.84 -15.81 1.66
N ALA A 858 30.30 -16.31 0.52
CA ALA A 858 29.49 -16.91 -0.53
C ALA A 858 29.97 -18.34 -0.82
N GLU A 859 29.04 -19.26 -0.96
CA GLU A 859 29.31 -20.63 -1.32
C GLU A 859 28.80 -20.90 -2.75
N ALA A 860 29.70 -21.33 -3.63
CA ALA A 860 29.36 -21.67 -5.02
C ALA A 860 29.44 -23.18 -5.24
N LYS A 861 28.44 -23.73 -5.95
CA LYS A 861 28.39 -25.11 -6.40
C LYS A 861 27.98 -25.16 -7.86
N GLN A 862 28.32 -26.26 -8.54
CA GLN A 862 27.93 -26.49 -9.92
C GLN A 862 27.05 -27.72 -10.04
N GLY A 863 26.18 -27.75 -11.03
CA GLY A 863 25.31 -28.91 -11.28
C GLY A 863 24.71 -28.93 -12.69
N GLU A 864 24.19 -30.10 -13.06
CA GLU A 864 23.47 -30.33 -14.33
C GLU A 864 22.03 -29.83 -14.29
N SER A 865 21.60 -29.26 -13.17
CA SER A 865 20.32 -28.59 -12.99
C SER A 865 20.42 -27.60 -11.82
N TRP A 866 19.48 -26.68 -11.72
CA TRP A 866 19.43 -25.75 -10.58
C TRP A 866 19.31 -26.49 -9.24
N TYR A 867 18.59 -27.62 -9.21
CA TYR A 867 18.52 -28.48 -8.02
C TYR A 867 19.89 -29.06 -7.63
N ALA A 868 20.66 -29.55 -8.63
CA ALA A 868 21.95 -30.18 -8.39
C ALA A 868 23.06 -29.18 -8.04
N ALA A 869 22.92 -27.93 -8.46
CA ALA A 869 23.84 -26.84 -8.16
C ALA A 869 23.65 -26.27 -6.74
N LYS A 870 22.58 -26.60 -6.02
CA LYS A 870 22.30 -26.12 -4.67
C LYS A 870 22.75 -27.15 -3.56
#